data_da3ced92454ac99f464689a364ed6463
#
_entry.id   da3ced92454ac99f464689a364ed6463
#
_cell.length_a   1.000
_cell.length_b   1.000
_cell.length_c   1.000
_cell.angle_alpha   90.00
_cell.angle_beta   90.00
_cell.angle_gamma   90.00
#
_symmetry.space_group_name_H-M   'P 1'
#
loop_
_entity.id
_entity.type
_entity.pdbx_description
1 polymer ?
#
loop_
_entity_poly.entity_id
_entity_poly.type
_entity_poly.pdbx_seq_one_letter_code
_entity_poly.pdbx_strand_id
1 'polypeptide(L)'
;MTEKHGNLSIDSDNLFPIIKKWLYSDHDIFYRELISNGCDAITKLKKLDMMGEYSLPADYKGKIQVLVNPDEKTIKIIDNGLGMTADEVEEYISRIAFSGATDFIEKYKDKSNDDQIIGHFGLGFYSAFMVADEVTIDTLSYKEGSTPVHWSCDGGTEYNMEDGDMDDVGTEITLYLNDDCLEFANEYRAREVIEKYCSFMPTEIYLAKENAPEEYETIDKADKRDTDTVIEEIHEDAKYEEKENDKGEKEQVEVSPAKDQLKIVKRPVPLNDTTPLWTKSPNECTDEEYKEFYRKVFLDYKEPLFWIHLNMDYPFNLKGILYFPKINTEYDSIEGTIKLYNNQVFIADNIKEVIPEFLMLLKGVIDCPDLPLNVSRSALQNDGFVKKISEYITKKVADKLIGMCKTDKEAYEKYWDDISPFIKFGCLKDEKFCDKINDYILFKDINDKYQTLPELLAPVAEDEKTDAESADASDDAKKADNTDENKEPEKNTVYYVTDVVQQGQYIKLFKEQGMNAVILDHNIDTSFITQLEQRNDHYKFMRIDADLTESLKDESGADLTEATSTLSEVFKKALNNDKLTVKVENLKNADVASVLTLSEQGRRMQDMMKMYAAGGMGGMDPSMFAADQTLTLNANNELVKYILDNKDSEHVPMFAEQLYDLAMLSNQPLSVDQMTKFVKRSNDIMLLLTK
;
A
#
# COMPACT_ATOMS: atom_id res chain seq x y z
N MET A 1 13.75 -8.26 -60.17
CA MET A 1 14.69 -7.96 -59.06
C MET A 1 15.29 -9.29 -58.64
N THR A 2 16.60 -9.44 -58.69
CA THR A 2 17.29 -10.62 -58.14
C THR A 2 17.19 -10.56 -56.61
N GLU A 3 16.67 -11.61 -56.00
CA GLU A 3 16.62 -11.79 -54.58
C GLU A 3 18.04 -11.71 -54.00
N LYS A 4 18.29 -10.72 -53.13
CA LYS A 4 19.56 -10.58 -52.41
C LYS A 4 19.37 -11.07 -50.98
N HIS A 5 20.00 -12.17 -50.65
CA HIS A 5 20.20 -12.59 -49.27
C HIS A 5 21.47 -11.97 -48.72
N GLY A 6 21.44 -11.35 -47.56
CA GLY A 6 22.59 -10.79 -46.87
C GLY A 6 22.34 -10.79 -45.36
N ASN A 7 23.41 -10.87 -44.58
CA ASN A 7 23.33 -10.72 -43.12
C ASN A 7 23.34 -9.22 -42.77
N LEU A 8 22.65 -8.84 -41.71
CA LEU A 8 22.76 -7.52 -41.11
C LEU A 8 24.17 -7.37 -40.53
N SER A 9 24.87 -6.29 -40.83
CA SER A 9 26.13 -5.94 -40.19
C SER A 9 25.89 -4.93 -39.08
N ILE A 10 26.57 -5.10 -37.96
CA ILE A 10 26.54 -4.16 -36.81
C ILE A 10 27.83 -3.34 -36.92
N ASP A 11 27.66 -2.01 -36.85
CA ASP A 11 28.78 -1.06 -36.79
C ASP A 11 29.05 -0.76 -35.30
N SER A 12 30.12 -1.30 -34.75
CA SER A 12 30.50 -1.17 -33.36
C SER A 12 30.77 0.28 -32.93
N ASP A 13 31.29 1.12 -33.86
CA ASP A 13 31.60 2.52 -33.58
C ASP A 13 30.35 3.35 -33.26
N ASN A 14 29.18 2.92 -33.75
CA ASN A 14 27.90 3.56 -33.45
C ASN A 14 27.17 2.92 -32.28
N LEU A 15 27.46 1.68 -31.95
CA LEU A 15 26.76 0.93 -30.88
C LEU A 15 27.16 1.41 -29.48
N PHE A 16 28.45 1.66 -29.24
CA PHE A 16 29.00 2.07 -27.95
C PHE A 16 28.41 3.42 -27.44
N PRO A 17 28.33 4.48 -28.28
CA PRO A 17 27.65 5.72 -27.88
C PRO A 17 26.17 5.54 -27.56
N ILE A 18 25.50 4.58 -28.21
CA ILE A 18 24.08 4.26 -27.91
C ILE A 18 23.98 3.60 -26.53
N ILE A 19 24.84 2.63 -26.22
CA ILE A 19 24.89 1.98 -24.91
C ILE A 19 25.16 3.02 -23.82
N LYS A 20 26.19 3.84 -23.97
CA LYS A 20 26.56 4.89 -23.00
C LYS A 20 25.43 5.89 -22.73
N LYS A 21 24.64 6.27 -23.74
CA LYS A 21 23.71 7.40 -23.65
C LYS A 21 22.26 7.00 -23.48
N TRP A 22 21.85 5.80 -23.92
CA TRP A 22 20.46 5.45 -24.09
C TRP A 22 20.03 4.13 -23.42
N LEU A 23 20.98 3.29 -22.98
CA LEU A 23 20.65 1.99 -22.41
C LEU A 23 20.07 2.12 -21.00
N TYR A 24 20.58 3.08 -20.21
CA TYR A 24 20.17 3.32 -18.84
C TYR A 24 19.81 4.79 -18.63
N SER A 25 18.76 5.04 -17.84
CA SER A 25 18.32 6.41 -17.50
C SER A 25 19.17 7.07 -16.43
N ASP A 26 19.71 6.26 -15.50
CA ASP A 26 20.45 6.74 -14.34
C ASP A 26 21.87 6.16 -14.34
N HIS A 27 22.86 7.01 -14.07
CA HIS A 27 24.26 6.61 -14.05
C HIS A 27 24.58 5.70 -12.85
N ASP A 28 23.88 5.82 -11.74
CA ASP A 28 24.11 5.03 -10.50
C ASP A 28 23.87 3.52 -10.68
N ILE A 29 23.21 3.12 -11.77
CA ILE A 29 22.91 1.73 -12.11
C ILE A 29 24.16 0.87 -12.27
N PHE A 30 25.31 1.44 -12.62
CA PHE A 30 26.56 0.67 -12.80
C PHE A 30 26.93 -0.12 -11.54
N TYR A 31 26.72 0.43 -10.34
CA TYR A 31 26.93 -0.31 -9.11
C TYR A 31 26.10 -1.59 -9.06
N ARG A 32 24.81 -1.47 -9.37
CA ARG A 32 23.90 -2.63 -9.41
C ARG A 32 24.39 -3.70 -10.38
N GLU A 33 24.72 -3.32 -11.59
CA GLU A 33 25.07 -4.25 -12.64
C GLU A 33 26.40 -4.96 -12.36
N LEU A 34 27.45 -4.24 -11.92
CA LEU A 34 28.74 -4.84 -11.64
C LEU A 34 28.71 -5.71 -10.37
N ILE A 35 28.02 -5.27 -9.32
CA ILE A 35 27.84 -6.07 -8.12
C ILE A 35 27.01 -7.33 -8.42
N SER A 36 25.97 -7.22 -9.26
CA SER A 36 25.19 -8.39 -9.69
C SER A 36 26.05 -9.42 -10.44
N ASN A 37 26.96 -8.96 -11.30
CA ASN A 37 27.88 -9.86 -12.00
C ASN A 37 28.81 -10.61 -11.03
N GLY A 38 29.32 -9.91 -10.00
CA GLY A 38 30.09 -10.56 -8.93
C GLY A 38 29.28 -11.57 -8.12
N CYS A 39 28.01 -11.25 -7.81
CA CYS A 39 27.10 -12.21 -7.16
C CYS A 39 26.91 -13.47 -8.02
N ASP A 40 26.71 -13.28 -9.32
CA ASP A 40 26.54 -14.40 -10.26
C ASP A 40 27.81 -15.26 -10.37
N ALA A 41 29.00 -14.63 -10.41
CA ALA A 41 30.28 -15.35 -10.40
C ALA A 41 30.45 -16.22 -9.16
N ILE A 42 30.13 -15.69 -7.98
CA ILE A 42 30.16 -16.41 -6.71
C ILE A 42 29.11 -17.52 -6.66
N THR A 43 27.90 -17.25 -7.14
CA THR A 43 26.82 -18.25 -7.20
C THR A 43 27.17 -19.42 -8.10
N LYS A 44 27.75 -19.14 -9.28
CA LYS A 44 28.22 -20.17 -10.19
C LYS A 44 29.33 -21.02 -9.58
N LEU A 45 30.28 -20.40 -8.87
CA LEU A 45 31.36 -21.12 -8.21
C LEU A 45 30.84 -22.07 -7.09
N LYS A 46 29.89 -21.59 -6.27
CA LYS A 46 29.21 -22.42 -5.26
C LYS A 46 28.43 -23.57 -5.90
N LYS A 47 27.78 -23.35 -7.05
CA LYS A 47 27.07 -24.43 -7.78
C LYS A 47 28.04 -25.48 -8.29
N LEU A 48 29.24 -25.12 -8.80
CA LEU A 48 30.27 -26.06 -9.21
C LEU A 48 30.76 -26.93 -8.05
N ASP A 49 30.93 -26.37 -6.86
CA ASP A 49 31.27 -27.11 -5.65
C ASP A 49 30.16 -28.10 -5.27
N MET A 50 28.89 -27.68 -5.25
CA MET A 50 27.73 -28.55 -4.95
C MET A 50 27.61 -29.70 -5.95
N MET A 51 28.03 -29.52 -7.21
CA MET A 51 28.00 -30.54 -8.25
C MET A 51 29.25 -31.44 -8.22
N GLY A 52 30.26 -31.14 -7.38
CA GLY A 52 31.52 -31.87 -7.29
C GLY A 52 32.45 -31.62 -8.46
N GLU A 53 32.24 -30.56 -9.26
CA GLU A 53 33.11 -30.16 -10.38
C GLU A 53 34.26 -29.25 -9.90
N TYR A 54 34.15 -28.70 -8.68
CA TYR A 54 35.16 -27.92 -7.99
C TYR A 54 35.09 -28.22 -6.48
N SER A 55 36.14 -27.94 -5.72
CA SER A 55 36.12 -28.07 -4.25
C SER A 55 36.52 -26.74 -3.63
N LEU A 56 35.55 -26.08 -2.98
CA LEU A 56 35.81 -24.83 -2.27
C LEU A 56 36.67 -25.07 -1.00
N PRO A 57 37.54 -24.13 -0.62
CA PRO A 57 38.19 -24.13 0.68
C PRO A 57 37.14 -24.19 1.81
N ALA A 58 37.45 -24.88 2.90
CA ALA A 58 36.50 -25.08 4.02
C ALA A 58 36.06 -23.77 4.69
N ASP A 59 36.86 -22.72 4.60
CA ASP A 59 36.62 -21.38 5.14
C ASP A 59 36.12 -20.38 4.08
N TYR A 60 35.84 -20.84 2.85
CA TYR A 60 35.38 -19.97 1.79
C TYR A 60 34.07 -19.27 2.14
N LYS A 61 34.09 -17.95 2.05
CA LYS A 61 32.90 -17.09 2.10
C LYS A 61 32.88 -16.22 0.88
N GLY A 62 31.82 -16.37 0.08
CA GLY A 62 31.61 -15.48 -1.07
C GLY A 62 31.40 -14.06 -0.59
N LYS A 63 32.16 -13.12 -1.10
CA LYS A 63 32.09 -11.69 -0.75
C LYS A 63 32.38 -10.81 -1.94
N ILE A 64 31.80 -9.62 -1.93
CA ILE A 64 32.11 -8.54 -2.85
C ILE A 64 32.64 -7.37 -2.04
N GLN A 65 33.76 -6.81 -2.47
CA GLN A 65 34.37 -5.63 -1.86
C GLN A 65 34.28 -4.47 -2.85
N VAL A 66 33.76 -3.34 -2.41
CA VAL A 66 33.74 -2.09 -3.14
C VAL A 66 34.71 -1.14 -2.45
N LEU A 67 35.75 -0.72 -3.16
CA LEU A 67 36.73 0.24 -2.68
C LEU A 67 36.60 1.53 -3.45
N VAL A 68 36.46 2.66 -2.77
CA VAL A 68 36.38 3.99 -3.38
C VAL A 68 37.63 4.80 -3.06
N ASN A 69 38.19 5.46 -4.06
CA ASN A 69 39.35 6.33 -3.91
C ASN A 69 39.10 7.69 -4.54
N PRO A 70 38.68 8.69 -3.77
CA PRO A 70 38.43 10.04 -4.30
C PRO A 70 39.67 10.74 -4.83
N ASP A 71 40.86 10.39 -4.29
CA ASP A 71 42.12 11.04 -4.63
C ASP A 71 42.64 10.59 -6.00
N GLU A 72 42.49 9.29 -6.28
CA GLU A 72 42.85 8.69 -7.58
C GLU A 72 41.66 8.65 -8.55
N LYS A 73 40.47 9.08 -8.10
CA LYS A 73 39.23 9.08 -8.88
C LYS A 73 38.84 7.66 -9.35
N THR A 74 39.03 6.65 -8.51
CA THR A 74 38.78 5.26 -8.86
C THR A 74 37.73 4.62 -7.97
N ILE A 75 37.07 3.60 -8.55
CA ILE A 75 36.21 2.65 -7.83
C ILE A 75 36.66 1.25 -8.24
N LYS A 76 36.91 0.39 -7.25
CA LYS A 76 37.20 -1.01 -7.46
C LYS A 76 36.07 -1.88 -6.98
N ILE A 77 35.67 -2.86 -7.77
CA ILE A 77 34.67 -3.87 -7.41
C ILE A 77 35.35 -5.23 -7.54
N ILE A 78 35.50 -5.90 -6.41
CA ILE A 78 36.27 -7.13 -6.27
C ILE A 78 35.34 -8.25 -5.81
N ASP A 79 35.28 -9.33 -6.57
CA ASP A 79 34.60 -10.56 -6.16
C ASP A 79 35.57 -11.73 -6.07
N ASN A 80 35.29 -12.67 -5.19
CA ASN A 80 36.00 -13.93 -5.06
C ASN A 80 35.19 -15.08 -5.72
N GLY A 81 34.59 -14.81 -6.86
CA GLY A 81 33.84 -15.78 -7.66
C GLY A 81 34.75 -16.68 -8.52
N LEU A 82 34.19 -17.17 -9.62
CA LEU A 82 34.84 -18.15 -10.49
C LEU A 82 36.02 -17.57 -11.30
N GLY A 83 36.17 -16.26 -11.42
CA GLY A 83 37.15 -15.64 -12.29
C GLY A 83 36.98 -16.01 -13.78
N MET A 84 37.91 -15.56 -14.64
CA MET A 84 37.89 -15.82 -16.08
C MET A 84 39.28 -16.18 -16.59
N THR A 85 39.32 -17.05 -17.60
CA THR A 85 40.49 -17.28 -18.45
C THR A 85 40.57 -16.24 -19.54
N ALA A 86 41.70 -16.11 -20.23
CA ALA A 86 41.87 -15.17 -21.37
C ALA A 86 40.80 -15.38 -22.46
N ASP A 87 40.51 -16.63 -22.83
CA ASP A 87 39.50 -16.98 -23.80
C ASP A 87 38.08 -16.54 -23.32
N GLU A 88 37.79 -16.69 -22.01
CA GLU A 88 36.53 -16.27 -21.40
C GLU A 88 36.40 -14.75 -21.32
N VAL A 89 37.47 -14.02 -21.05
CA VAL A 89 37.49 -12.54 -21.12
C VAL A 89 37.18 -12.07 -22.54
N GLU A 90 37.81 -12.68 -23.56
CA GLU A 90 37.52 -12.36 -24.95
C GLU A 90 36.07 -12.67 -25.32
N GLU A 91 35.53 -13.79 -24.85
CA GLU A 91 34.16 -14.22 -25.17
C GLU A 91 33.08 -13.44 -24.42
N TYR A 92 33.24 -13.20 -23.10
CA TYR A 92 32.18 -12.64 -22.27
C TYR A 92 32.30 -11.13 -22.04
N ILE A 93 33.50 -10.57 -22.14
CA ILE A 93 33.75 -9.14 -21.95
C ILE A 93 33.90 -8.40 -23.28
N SER A 94 34.64 -8.97 -24.22
CA SER A 94 34.94 -8.27 -25.48
C SER A 94 33.87 -8.47 -26.57
N ARG A 95 32.87 -9.38 -26.34
CA ARG A 95 31.72 -9.58 -27.25
C ARG A 95 30.45 -8.97 -26.65
N ILE A 96 30.06 -7.82 -27.21
CA ILE A 96 28.86 -7.08 -26.76
C ILE A 96 27.61 -7.94 -26.94
N ALA A 97 26.72 -7.94 -25.88
CA ALA A 97 25.45 -8.69 -25.83
C ALA A 97 25.62 -10.22 -25.89
N PHE A 98 26.76 -10.74 -25.47
CA PHE A 98 26.95 -12.16 -25.21
C PHE A 98 26.96 -12.45 -23.72
N SER A 99 26.18 -13.41 -23.27
CA SER A 99 26.02 -13.71 -21.84
C SER A 99 26.48 -15.12 -21.50
N GLY A 100 27.56 -15.24 -20.72
CA GLY A 100 28.01 -16.52 -20.16
C GLY A 100 27.04 -17.13 -19.14
N ALA A 101 26.00 -16.40 -18.73
CA ALA A 101 24.92 -16.93 -17.90
C ALA A 101 24.05 -17.92 -18.68
N THR A 102 23.72 -17.60 -19.94
CA THR A 102 22.92 -18.47 -20.81
C THR A 102 23.61 -19.80 -21.05
N ASP A 103 24.89 -19.78 -21.36
CA ASP A 103 25.68 -21.01 -21.59
C ASP A 103 25.79 -21.86 -20.32
N PHE A 104 25.94 -21.23 -19.15
CA PHE A 104 25.96 -21.92 -17.87
C PHE A 104 24.62 -22.57 -17.58
N ILE A 105 23.51 -21.85 -17.77
CA ILE A 105 22.15 -22.37 -17.57
C ILE A 105 21.88 -23.55 -18.50
N GLU A 106 22.20 -23.45 -19.81
CA GLU A 106 22.02 -24.54 -20.77
C GLU A 106 22.83 -25.79 -20.40
N LYS A 107 24.09 -25.60 -20.00
CA LYS A 107 24.98 -26.71 -19.62
C LYS A 107 24.48 -27.46 -18.37
N TYR A 108 23.83 -26.77 -17.44
CA TYR A 108 23.45 -27.32 -16.14
C TYR A 108 21.94 -27.39 -15.89
N LYS A 109 21.11 -27.23 -16.91
CA LYS A 109 19.64 -27.15 -16.87
C LYS A 109 18.96 -28.31 -16.13
N ASP A 110 19.53 -29.53 -16.21
CA ASP A 110 18.99 -30.72 -15.54
C ASP A 110 19.47 -30.90 -14.09
N LYS A 111 20.38 -30.06 -13.59
CA LYS A 111 21.07 -30.25 -12.32
C LYS A 111 20.93 -29.10 -11.34
N SER A 112 20.42 -27.94 -11.78
CA SER A 112 20.31 -26.75 -10.94
C SER A 112 18.98 -26.06 -11.10
N ASN A 113 18.47 -25.46 -10.02
CA ASN A 113 17.40 -24.48 -10.13
C ASN A 113 17.95 -23.24 -10.83
N ASP A 114 17.43 -22.92 -12.01
CA ASP A 114 17.86 -21.80 -12.88
C ASP A 114 17.63 -20.42 -12.25
N ASP A 115 16.84 -20.37 -11.17
CA ASP A 115 16.24 -19.15 -10.59
C ASP A 115 17.22 -18.24 -9.83
N GLN A 116 18.52 -18.59 -9.72
CA GLN A 116 19.46 -17.84 -8.88
C GLN A 116 20.46 -16.95 -9.65
N ILE A 117 20.45 -16.98 -10.98
CA ILE A 117 21.35 -16.16 -11.78
C ILE A 117 20.64 -14.86 -12.14
N ILE A 118 21.32 -13.73 -11.88
CA ILE A 118 20.76 -12.39 -12.01
C ILE A 118 20.93 -11.86 -13.45
N GLY A 119 22.11 -12.07 -14.06
CA GLY A 119 22.48 -11.50 -15.38
C GLY A 119 22.10 -12.38 -16.55
N HIS A 120 21.31 -11.83 -17.52
CA HIS A 120 20.85 -12.59 -18.69
C HIS A 120 21.22 -11.97 -20.05
N PHE A 121 21.58 -10.67 -20.11
CA PHE A 121 21.65 -9.94 -21.37
C PHE A 121 23.06 -9.66 -21.89
N GLY A 122 24.11 -9.87 -21.07
CA GLY A 122 25.49 -9.57 -21.46
C GLY A 122 25.78 -8.09 -21.74
N LEU A 123 24.98 -7.19 -21.18
CA LEU A 123 25.13 -5.74 -21.38
C LEU A 123 25.42 -4.98 -20.08
N GLY A 124 25.21 -5.60 -18.93
CA GLY A 124 25.35 -4.95 -17.62
C GLY A 124 26.76 -4.40 -17.36
N PHE A 125 27.80 -5.14 -17.77
CA PHE A 125 29.19 -4.70 -17.65
C PHE A 125 29.46 -3.35 -18.32
N TYR A 126 28.86 -3.10 -19.49
CA TYR A 126 29.10 -1.87 -20.24
C TYR A 126 28.51 -0.61 -19.59
N SER A 127 27.69 -0.75 -18.54
CA SER A 127 27.28 0.38 -17.70
C SER A 127 28.46 1.09 -17.03
N ALA A 128 29.58 0.41 -16.84
CA ALA A 128 30.84 0.97 -16.32
C ALA A 128 31.31 2.17 -17.13
N PHE A 129 31.17 2.11 -18.45
CA PHE A 129 31.60 3.18 -19.37
C PHE A 129 30.66 4.40 -19.39
N MET A 130 29.56 4.37 -18.65
CA MET A 130 28.74 5.57 -18.43
C MET A 130 29.39 6.53 -17.44
N VAL A 131 30.23 5.99 -16.54
CA VAL A 131 30.84 6.75 -15.44
C VAL A 131 32.36 6.79 -15.49
N ALA A 132 32.98 5.94 -16.29
CA ALA A 132 34.44 5.83 -16.39
C ALA A 132 34.94 6.15 -17.80
N ASP A 133 36.11 6.79 -17.87
CA ASP A 133 36.88 7.01 -19.10
C ASP A 133 37.74 5.79 -19.47
N GLU A 134 38.12 4.99 -18.45
CA GLU A 134 38.87 3.75 -18.63
C GLU A 134 38.36 2.71 -17.62
N VAL A 135 38.31 1.46 -18.05
CA VAL A 135 37.95 0.30 -17.22
C VAL A 135 39.01 -0.75 -17.36
N THR A 136 39.52 -1.27 -16.22
CA THR A 136 40.42 -2.42 -16.21
C THR A 136 39.80 -3.60 -15.51
N ILE A 137 40.17 -4.81 -15.91
CA ILE A 137 39.78 -6.07 -15.28
C ILE A 137 41.03 -6.89 -15.03
N ASP A 138 41.26 -7.23 -13.77
CA ASP A 138 42.23 -8.21 -13.34
C ASP A 138 41.48 -9.45 -12.86
N THR A 139 41.78 -10.63 -13.41
CA THR A 139 41.04 -11.85 -13.10
C THR A 139 41.88 -13.10 -13.17
N LEU A 140 41.58 -14.05 -12.25
CA LEU A 140 42.18 -15.39 -12.22
C LEU A 140 41.06 -16.44 -12.13
N SER A 141 41.02 -17.35 -13.11
CA SER A 141 40.01 -18.41 -13.16
C SER A 141 40.23 -19.51 -12.12
N TYR A 142 39.13 -20.09 -11.60
CA TYR A 142 39.14 -21.28 -10.73
C TYR A 142 39.71 -22.53 -11.42
N LYS A 143 39.86 -22.53 -12.72
CA LYS A 143 40.33 -23.69 -13.50
C LYS A 143 41.79 -23.95 -13.25
N GLU A 144 42.13 -25.20 -12.94
CA GLU A 144 43.48 -25.60 -12.65
C GLU A 144 44.48 -25.28 -13.79
N GLY A 145 45.56 -24.60 -13.47
CA GLY A 145 46.60 -24.20 -14.43
C GLY A 145 46.27 -22.92 -15.22
N SER A 146 45.22 -22.16 -14.83
CA SER A 146 44.93 -20.84 -15.43
C SER A 146 46.00 -19.83 -15.05
N THR A 147 46.30 -18.92 -15.96
CA THR A 147 47.15 -17.74 -15.75
C THR A 147 46.27 -16.53 -15.47
N PRO A 148 46.68 -15.60 -14.60
CA PRO A 148 45.97 -14.36 -14.41
C PRO A 148 45.95 -13.50 -15.68
N VAL A 149 44.92 -12.72 -15.86
CA VAL A 149 44.70 -11.89 -17.06
C VAL A 149 44.44 -10.46 -16.63
N HIS A 150 45.12 -9.51 -17.31
CA HIS A 150 44.84 -8.10 -17.22
C HIS A 150 44.20 -7.64 -18.57
N TRP A 151 43.03 -7.00 -18.49
CA TRP A 151 42.32 -6.44 -19.63
C TRP A 151 42.02 -4.96 -19.37
N SER A 152 42.14 -4.12 -20.40
CA SER A 152 41.85 -2.69 -20.31
C SER A 152 41.19 -2.13 -21.57
N CYS A 153 40.28 -1.16 -21.36
CA CYS A 153 39.57 -0.46 -22.45
C CYS A 153 39.24 0.98 -22.04
N ASP A 154 39.50 1.92 -22.95
CA ASP A 154 39.18 3.35 -22.76
C ASP A 154 37.76 3.75 -23.18
N GLY A 155 36.89 2.77 -23.34
CA GLY A 155 35.51 3.00 -23.80
C GLY A 155 35.39 3.25 -25.30
N GLY A 156 36.42 2.97 -26.07
CA GLY A 156 36.40 2.84 -27.50
C GLY A 156 36.05 1.41 -27.97
N THR A 157 36.41 1.09 -29.22
CA THR A 157 36.21 -0.24 -29.80
C THR A 157 37.43 -1.15 -29.67
N GLU A 158 38.54 -0.63 -29.16
CA GLU A 158 39.81 -1.34 -28.97
C GLU A 158 40.00 -1.66 -27.47
N TYR A 159 40.55 -2.82 -27.19
CA TYR A 159 40.98 -3.24 -25.85
C TYR A 159 42.40 -3.77 -25.91
N ASN A 160 43.06 -3.77 -24.73
CA ASN A 160 44.34 -4.45 -24.52
C ASN A 160 44.15 -5.61 -23.59
N MET A 161 44.85 -6.70 -23.80
CA MET A 161 44.84 -7.86 -22.91
C MET A 161 46.28 -8.42 -22.81
N GLU A 162 46.71 -8.64 -21.58
CA GLU A 162 48.06 -9.17 -21.27
C GLU A 162 48.01 -10.09 -20.03
N ASP A 163 49.13 -10.73 -19.72
CA ASP A 163 49.24 -11.53 -18.50
C ASP A 163 49.14 -10.62 -17.26
N GLY A 164 48.25 -10.97 -16.33
CA GLY A 164 48.04 -10.25 -15.08
C GLY A 164 48.92 -10.73 -13.97
N ASP A 165 48.75 -10.17 -12.75
CA ASP A 165 49.51 -10.47 -11.56
C ASP A 165 48.65 -10.93 -10.36
N MET A 166 47.39 -11.25 -10.59
CA MET A 166 46.45 -11.66 -9.55
C MET A 166 46.78 -13.05 -8.99
N ASP A 167 46.89 -13.14 -7.68
CA ASP A 167 47.28 -14.40 -6.99
C ASP A 167 46.07 -15.24 -6.56
N ASP A 168 44.92 -14.59 -6.27
CA ASP A 168 43.72 -15.23 -5.78
C ASP A 168 42.66 -15.38 -6.90
N VAL A 169 41.87 -16.46 -6.82
CA VAL A 169 40.75 -16.70 -7.74
C VAL A 169 39.64 -15.64 -7.53
N GLY A 170 39.25 -15.01 -8.61
CA GLY A 170 38.22 -13.98 -8.58
C GLY A 170 38.35 -12.94 -9.71
N THR A 171 37.71 -11.81 -9.55
CA THR A 171 37.75 -10.68 -10.51
C THR A 171 37.79 -9.36 -9.76
N GLU A 172 38.71 -8.47 -10.15
CA GLU A 172 38.75 -7.07 -9.77
C GLU A 172 38.45 -6.22 -10.99
N ILE A 173 37.44 -5.35 -10.90
CA ILE A 173 37.09 -4.36 -11.91
C ILE A 173 37.43 -2.98 -11.36
N THR A 174 38.34 -2.26 -12.01
CA THR A 174 38.71 -0.89 -11.65
C THR A 174 38.12 0.11 -12.66
N LEU A 175 37.39 1.07 -12.16
CA LEU A 175 36.78 2.17 -12.92
C LEU A 175 37.58 3.45 -12.67
N TYR A 176 38.13 4.04 -13.72
CA TYR A 176 38.74 5.37 -13.69
C TYR A 176 37.68 6.38 -14.09
N LEU A 177 37.13 7.09 -13.10
CA LEU A 177 35.92 7.92 -13.27
C LEU A 177 36.20 9.15 -14.13
N ASN A 178 35.24 9.47 -15.01
CA ASN A 178 35.21 10.73 -15.71
C ASN A 178 34.87 11.90 -14.76
N ASP A 179 35.19 13.14 -15.17
CA ASP A 179 35.03 14.32 -14.33
C ASP A 179 33.57 14.62 -13.94
N ASP A 180 32.57 14.15 -14.69
CA ASP A 180 31.15 14.38 -14.43
C ASP A 180 30.61 13.39 -13.38
N CYS A 181 31.31 12.30 -13.07
CA CYS A 181 30.86 11.19 -12.23
C CYS A 181 31.70 11.00 -10.95
N LEU A 182 32.51 11.97 -10.56
CA LEU A 182 33.39 11.90 -9.38
C LEU A 182 32.62 11.73 -8.06
N GLU A 183 31.32 12.10 -8.02
CA GLU A 183 30.48 11.88 -6.87
C GLU A 183 30.43 10.42 -6.42
N PHE A 184 30.55 9.48 -7.36
CA PHE A 184 30.46 8.05 -7.05
C PHE A 184 31.71 7.48 -6.36
N ALA A 185 32.87 8.16 -6.40
CA ALA A 185 34.03 7.82 -5.59
C ALA A 185 33.91 8.26 -4.13
N ASN A 186 32.83 8.94 -3.75
CA ASN A 186 32.54 9.32 -2.38
C ASN A 186 31.87 8.16 -1.64
N GLU A 187 32.38 7.78 -0.47
CA GLU A 187 31.86 6.64 0.32
C GLU A 187 30.37 6.79 0.67
N TYR A 188 29.91 8.00 1.02
CA TYR A 188 28.50 8.23 1.35
C TYR A 188 27.59 8.01 0.14
N ARG A 189 27.99 8.51 -1.03
CA ARG A 189 27.23 8.32 -2.26
C ARG A 189 27.24 6.88 -2.73
N ALA A 190 28.40 6.23 -2.66
CA ALA A 190 28.52 4.79 -2.96
C ALA A 190 27.60 3.95 -2.03
N ARG A 191 27.61 4.24 -0.75
CA ARG A 191 26.75 3.57 0.26
C ARG A 191 25.28 3.76 -0.08
N GLU A 192 24.84 4.99 -0.34
CA GLU A 192 23.45 5.31 -0.70
C GLU A 192 22.98 4.50 -1.92
N VAL A 193 23.82 4.42 -2.95
CA VAL A 193 23.48 3.69 -4.19
C VAL A 193 23.48 2.17 -3.97
N ILE A 194 24.48 1.64 -3.24
CA ILE A 194 24.55 0.21 -2.94
C ILE A 194 23.36 -0.20 -2.05
N GLU A 195 23.03 0.58 -1.04
CA GLU A 195 21.85 0.34 -0.20
C GLU A 195 20.54 0.42 -0.99
N LYS A 196 20.44 1.33 -1.97
CA LYS A 196 19.25 1.43 -2.83
C LYS A 196 19.00 0.17 -3.65
N TYR A 197 20.03 -0.36 -4.30
CA TYR A 197 19.88 -1.45 -5.27
C TYR A 197 20.22 -2.84 -4.73
N CYS A 198 21.15 -2.92 -3.78
CA CYS A 198 21.81 -4.15 -3.40
C CYS A 198 21.54 -4.59 -1.96
N SER A 199 20.68 -3.88 -1.20
CA SER A 199 20.41 -4.15 0.24
C SER A 199 20.06 -5.58 0.58
N PHE A 200 19.60 -6.37 -0.37
CA PHE A 200 19.13 -7.73 -0.14
C PHE A 200 19.79 -8.77 -1.05
N MET A 201 20.86 -8.41 -1.74
CA MET A 201 21.58 -9.37 -2.59
C MET A 201 22.11 -10.56 -1.80
N PRO A 202 22.19 -11.76 -2.42
CA PRO A 202 22.50 -13.01 -1.71
C PRO A 202 23.96 -13.20 -1.32
N THR A 203 24.83 -12.23 -1.63
CA THR A 203 26.25 -12.24 -1.30
C THR A 203 26.61 -11.03 -0.45
N GLU A 204 27.43 -11.21 0.58
CA GLU A 204 27.89 -10.12 1.44
C GLU A 204 28.66 -9.06 0.65
N ILE A 205 28.27 -7.78 0.80
CA ILE A 205 28.85 -6.63 0.12
C ILE A 205 29.47 -5.70 1.15
N TYR A 206 30.75 -5.41 0.98
CA TYR A 206 31.53 -4.55 1.85
C TYR A 206 31.95 -3.30 1.10
N LEU A 207 31.87 -2.14 1.77
CA LEU A 207 32.30 -0.84 1.24
C LEU A 207 33.39 -0.27 2.15
N ALA A 208 34.47 0.16 1.55
CA ALA A 208 35.54 0.85 2.27
C ALA A 208 36.16 1.94 1.38
N LYS A 209 36.79 2.93 2.03
CA LYS A 209 37.66 3.87 1.33
C LYS A 209 39.04 3.19 1.18
N GLU A 210 39.57 3.16 -0.05
CA GLU A 210 40.93 2.67 -0.32
C GLU A 210 41.93 3.56 0.44
N ASN A 211 42.94 2.97 1.04
CA ASN A 211 43.95 3.67 1.85
C ASN A 211 43.39 4.40 3.10
N ALA A 212 42.20 4.04 3.59
CA ALA A 212 41.72 4.55 4.87
C ALA A 212 42.63 4.06 6.04
N PRO A 213 42.87 4.89 7.05
CA PRO A 213 43.54 4.42 8.23
C PRO A 213 42.73 3.33 8.91
N GLU A 214 43.44 2.32 9.47
CA GLU A 214 42.77 1.27 10.22
C GLU A 214 41.93 1.84 11.37
N GLU A 215 40.66 1.47 11.43
CA GLU A 215 39.80 1.76 12.57
C GLU A 215 39.87 0.60 13.59
N TYR A 216 39.67 0.95 14.84
CA TYR A 216 39.74 -0.02 15.94
C TYR A 216 38.42 -0.03 16.70
N GLU A 217 38.05 -1.20 17.20
CA GLU A 217 36.90 -1.36 18.11
C GLU A 217 37.32 -2.15 19.36
N THR A 218 36.62 -1.91 20.47
CA THR A 218 36.84 -2.62 21.72
C THR A 218 35.70 -3.63 21.90
N ILE A 219 36.06 -4.89 22.07
CA ILE A 219 35.11 -6.00 22.29
C ILE A 219 35.40 -6.68 23.63
N ASP A 220 34.43 -7.39 24.18
CA ASP A 220 34.66 -8.26 25.32
C ASP A 220 35.51 -9.47 24.89
N LYS A 221 36.43 -9.92 25.76
CA LYS A 221 37.37 -11.03 25.45
C LYS A 221 36.61 -12.32 25.08
N ALA A 222 35.37 -12.47 25.58
CA ALA A 222 34.52 -13.61 25.26
C ALA A 222 34.00 -13.60 23.81
N ASP A 223 33.94 -12.41 23.17
CA ASP A 223 33.44 -12.22 21.81
C ASP A 223 34.53 -12.29 20.74
N LYS A 224 35.76 -12.68 21.12
CA LYS A 224 36.87 -12.85 20.20
C LYS A 224 36.60 -13.94 19.18
N ARG A 225 36.83 -13.62 17.90
CA ARG A 225 36.82 -14.58 16.77
C ARG A 225 38.23 -14.94 16.35
N ASP A 226 38.39 -16.10 15.72
CA ASP A 226 39.72 -16.55 15.22
C ASP A 226 40.29 -15.61 14.14
N THR A 227 39.42 -14.87 13.45
CA THR A 227 39.79 -13.91 12.40
C THR A 227 40.16 -12.51 12.94
N ASP A 228 40.04 -12.26 14.25
CA ASP A 228 40.29 -10.94 14.81
C ASP A 228 41.78 -10.66 14.97
N THR A 229 42.20 -9.51 14.44
CA THR A 229 43.55 -8.98 14.69
C THR A 229 43.53 -8.17 15.98
N VAL A 230 44.11 -8.75 17.06
CA VAL A 230 44.17 -8.12 18.37
C VAL A 230 45.35 -7.13 18.41
N ILE A 231 45.05 -5.87 18.73
CA ILE A 231 46.03 -4.79 18.87
C ILE A 231 46.46 -4.63 20.32
N GLU A 232 45.50 -4.71 21.27
CA GLU A 232 45.75 -4.48 22.68
C GLU A 232 44.77 -5.29 23.55
N GLU A 233 45.26 -5.83 24.69
CA GLU A 233 44.38 -6.40 25.71
C GLU A 233 44.16 -5.34 26.81
N ILE A 234 42.90 -5.07 27.13
CA ILE A 234 42.48 -4.07 28.11
C ILE A 234 41.88 -4.81 29.31
N HIS A 235 42.44 -4.58 30.48
CA HIS A 235 41.94 -5.12 31.74
C HIS A 235 41.45 -3.96 32.62
N GLU A 236 40.19 -3.93 32.96
CA GLU A 236 39.65 -2.99 33.95
C GLU A 236 39.34 -3.74 35.26
N ASP A 237 39.95 -3.30 36.35
CA ASP A 237 39.65 -3.82 37.67
C ASP A 237 38.25 -3.47 38.14
N ALA A 238 37.65 -4.33 38.97
CA ALA A 238 36.35 -4.09 39.56
C ALA A 238 36.35 -2.79 40.41
N LYS A 239 35.36 -1.96 40.22
CA LYS A 239 35.18 -0.71 41.00
C LYS A 239 34.24 -0.97 42.18
N TYR A 240 34.69 -0.58 43.37
CA TYR A 240 33.92 -0.70 44.60
C TYR A 240 33.63 0.70 45.15
N GLU A 241 32.40 0.94 45.60
CA GLU A 241 32.00 2.13 46.35
C GLU A 241 31.61 1.73 47.78
N GLU A 242 32.05 2.55 48.76
CA GLU A 242 31.58 2.41 50.16
C GLU A 242 30.13 2.92 50.26
N LYS A 243 29.19 2.03 50.58
CA LYS A 243 27.81 2.40 50.94
C LYS A 243 27.54 2.04 52.39
N GLU A 244 26.89 2.93 53.13
CA GLU A 244 26.36 2.62 54.45
C GLU A 244 25.14 1.71 54.35
N ASN A 245 25.18 0.55 55.06
CA ASN A 245 24.06 -0.34 55.17
C ASN A 245 23.02 0.18 56.20
N ASP A 246 21.85 -0.41 56.27
CA ASP A 246 20.76 -0.01 57.20
C ASP A 246 21.11 -0.07 58.69
N LYS A 247 22.31 -0.55 59.03
CA LYS A 247 22.87 -0.63 60.40
C LYS A 247 23.96 0.39 60.65
N GLY A 248 24.28 1.30 59.67
CA GLY A 248 25.31 2.32 59.81
C GLY A 248 26.74 1.79 59.63
N GLU A 249 26.93 0.60 59.08
CA GLU A 249 28.25 0.04 58.78
C GLU A 249 28.57 0.28 57.32
N LYS A 250 29.86 0.64 57.05
CA LYS A 250 30.34 0.84 55.69
C LYS A 250 30.63 -0.51 55.04
N GLU A 251 29.94 -0.80 53.97
CA GLU A 251 30.14 -1.98 53.16
C GLU A 251 30.62 -1.57 51.74
N GLN A 252 31.65 -2.27 51.24
CA GLN A 252 32.10 -2.07 49.87
C GLN A 252 31.15 -2.82 48.93
N VAL A 253 30.37 -2.06 48.16
CA VAL A 253 29.49 -2.61 47.16
C VAL A 253 30.19 -2.52 45.80
N GLU A 254 30.26 -3.63 45.09
CA GLU A 254 30.77 -3.65 43.73
C GLU A 254 29.84 -2.88 42.80
N VAL A 255 30.32 -1.80 42.20
CA VAL A 255 29.58 -0.92 41.34
C VAL A 255 29.80 -1.28 39.87
N SER A 256 30.96 -1.85 39.55
CA SER A 256 31.28 -2.33 38.21
C SER A 256 32.16 -3.58 38.32
N PRO A 257 31.77 -4.71 37.71
CA PRO A 257 32.62 -5.91 37.70
C PRO A 257 33.91 -5.67 36.90
N ALA A 258 34.93 -6.44 37.19
CA ALA A 258 36.15 -6.47 36.37
C ALA A 258 35.79 -6.85 34.92
N LYS A 259 36.37 -6.16 33.94
CA LYS A 259 36.14 -6.43 32.53
C LYS A 259 37.44 -6.71 31.80
N ASP A 260 37.48 -7.82 31.09
CA ASP A 260 38.54 -8.16 30.16
C ASP A 260 38.06 -7.83 28.73
N GLN A 261 38.71 -6.85 28.11
CA GLN A 261 38.35 -6.38 26.76
C GLN A 261 39.55 -6.48 25.83
N LEU A 262 39.28 -6.56 24.55
CA LEU A 262 40.28 -6.58 23.49
C LEU A 262 40.04 -5.41 22.56
N LYS A 263 41.07 -4.64 22.27
CA LYS A 263 41.06 -3.71 21.15
C LYS A 263 41.50 -4.45 19.91
N ILE A 264 40.63 -4.55 18.94
CA ILE A 264 40.86 -5.24 17.69
C ILE A 264 40.75 -4.27 16.51
N VAL A 265 41.27 -4.65 15.35
CA VAL A 265 40.95 -3.98 14.10
C VAL A 265 39.44 -4.13 13.88
N LYS A 266 38.76 -3.02 13.61
CA LYS A 266 37.33 -2.99 13.44
C LYS A 266 36.87 -4.01 12.38
N ARG A 267 35.94 -4.85 12.75
CA ARG A 267 35.41 -5.86 11.85
C ARG A 267 34.64 -5.21 10.68
N PRO A 268 34.90 -5.62 9.44
CA PRO A 268 34.08 -5.16 8.33
C PRO A 268 32.65 -5.66 8.51
N VAL A 269 31.67 -4.76 8.29
CA VAL A 269 30.23 -5.06 8.38
C VAL A 269 29.66 -5.02 6.98
N PRO A 270 28.96 -6.07 6.53
CA PRO A 270 28.31 -6.04 5.22
C PRO A 270 27.20 -5.00 5.20
N LEU A 271 27.01 -4.34 4.05
CA LEU A 271 25.96 -3.32 3.85
C LEU A 271 24.58 -3.94 3.64
N ASN A 272 24.53 -5.18 3.21
CA ASN A 272 23.32 -5.85 2.79
C ASN A 272 22.91 -6.98 3.75
N ASP A 273 21.66 -7.39 3.64
CA ASP A 273 21.09 -8.55 4.33
C ASP A 273 20.90 -9.68 3.30
N THR A 274 21.72 -10.71 3.40
CA THR A 274 21.73 -11.82 2.44
C THR A 274 20.54 -12.77 2.56
N THR A 275 19.81 -12.70 3.68
CA THR A 275 18.66 -13.56 3.98
C THR A 275 17.44 -12.74 4.39
N PRO A 276 16.90 -11.93 3.48
CA PRO A 276 15.78 -11.05 3.81
C PRO A 276 14.55 -11.84 4.26
N LEU A 277 13.74 -11.20 5.10
CA LEU A 277 12.61 -11.86 5.79
C LEU A 277 11.65 -12.58 4.83
N TRP A 278 11.41 -12.05 3.61
CA TRP A 278 10.51 -12.68 2.65
C TRP A 278 11.03 -13.99 2.04
N THR A 279 12.30 -14.33 2.22
CA THR A 279 12.86 -15.60 1.75
C THR A 279 12.62 -16.74 2.72
N LYS A 280 12.32 -16.43 4.00
CA LYS A 280 11.99 -17.39 5.04
C LYS A 280 10.58 -17.96 4.83
N SER A 281 10.33 -19.13 5.41
CA SER A 281 8.97 -19.66 5.50
C SER A 281 8.13 -18.81 6.48
N PRO A 282 6.85 -18.51 6.17
CA PRO A 282 5.98 -17.73 7.08
C PRO A 282 5.90 -18.28 8.50
N ASN A 283 6.00 -19.61 8.65
CA ASN A 283 5.94 -20.30 9.96
C ASN A 283 7.22 -20.14 10.81
N GLU A 284 8.28 -19.65 10.22
CA GLU A 284 9.58 -19.42 10.88
C GLU A 284 9.77 -17.96 11.30
N CYS A 285 8.82 -17.09 10.94
CA CYS A 285 8.88 -15.65 11.21
C CYS A 285 8.00 -15.27 12.39
N THR A 286 8.52 -14.41 13.26
CA THR A 286 7.76 -13.83 14.38
C THR A 286 7.16 -12.49 14.01
N ASP A 287 6.15 -12.05 14.76
CA ASP A 287 5.50 -10.74 14.57
C ASP A 287 6.49 -9.58 14.75
N GLU A 288 7.45 -9.72 15.66
CA GLU A 288 8.52 -8.75 15.90
C GLU A 288 9.43 -8.62 14.69
N GLU A 289 9.82 -9.74 14.05
CA GLU A 289 10.64 -9.72 12.83
C GLU A 289 9.90 -9.00 11.69
N TYR A 290 8.58 -9.20 11.54
CA TYR A 290 7.79 -8.48 10.53
C TYR A 290 7.75 -6.97 10.80
N LYS A 291 7.58 -6.55 12.04
CA LYS A 291 7.54 -5.13 12.43
C LYS A 291 8.91 -4.47 12.31
N GLU A 292 9.97 -5.17 12.67
CA GLU A 292 11.36 -4.70 12.54
C GLU A 292 11.73 -4.54 11.07
N PHE A 293 11.40 -5.54 10.25
CA PHE A 293 11.60 -5.49 8.81
C PHE A 293 10.85 -4.31 8.17
N TYR A 294 9.59 -4.08 8.57
CA TYR A 294 8.80 -2.94 8.11
C TYR A 294 9.48 -1.61 8.45
N ARG A 295 9.92 -1.43 9.69
CA ARG A 295 10.63 -0.21 10.11
C ARG A 295 11.93 0.01 9.35
N LYS A 296 12.70 -1.06 9.15
CA LYS A 296 13.99 -1.02 8.43
C LYS A 296 13.82 -0.62 6.96
N VAL A 297 12.84 -1.21 6.27
CA VAL A 297 12.68 -1.05 4.81
C VAL A 297 11.96 0.25 4.44
N PHE A 298 10.96 0.64 5.23
CA PHE A 298 10.09 1.79 4.90
C PHE A 298 10.37 3.02 5.75
N LEU A 299 11.29 2.96 6.70
CA LEU A 299 11.63 4.03 7.66
C LEU A 299 10.38 4.61 8.34
N ASP A 300 9.38 3.76 8.55
CA ASP A 300 8.10 4.12 9.14
C ASP A 300 8.05 3.61 10.58
N TYR A 301 7.93 4.52 11.52
CA TYR A 301 7.88 4.21 12.95
C TYR A 301 6.49 3.81 13.44
N LYS A 302 5.45 4.02 12.61
CA LYS A 302 4.10 3.53 12.92
C LYS A 302 4.05 2.03 12.62
N GLU A 303 3.52 1.25 13.55
CA GLU A 303 3.36 -0.18 13.31
C GLU A 303 2.30 -0.43 12.23
N PRO A 304 2.52 -1.40 11.33
CA PRO A 304 1.50 -1.82 10.38
C PRO A 304 0.33 -2.49 11.13
N LEU A 305 -0.86 -2.42 10.57
CA LEU A 305 -2.07 -3.06 11.13
C LEU A 305 -1.93 -4.58 11.10
N PHE A 306 -1.52 -5.10 9.95
CA PHE A 306 -1.24 -6.52 9.70
C PHE A 306 -0.45 -6.65 8.38
N TRP A 307 -0.09 -7.89 8.05
CA TRP A 307 0.68 -8.20 6.84
C TRP A 307 0.23 -9.51 6.18
N ILE A 308 0.67 -9.66 4.93
CA ILE A 308 0.48 -10.86 4.13
C ILE A 308 1.86 -11.32 3.65
N HIS A 309 2.30 -12.47 4.10
CA HIS A 309 3.51 -13.11 3.57
C HIS A 309 3.14 -13.91 2.33
N LEU A 310 3.68 -13.51 1.19
CA LEU A 310 3.49 -14.17 -0.10
C LEU A 310 4.59 -15.21 -0.28
N ASN A 311 4.21 -16.43 -0.60
CA ASN A 311 5.13 -17.51 -0.97
C ASN A 311 4.44 -18.41 -1.98
N MET A 312 4.96 -18.46 -3.19
CA MET A 312 4.43 -19.27 -4.29
C MET A 312 5.58 -19.73 -5.17
N ASP A 313 5.64 -21.04 -5.40
CA ASP A 313 6.67 -21.68 -6.23
C ASP A 313 6.14 -22.08 -7.62
N TYR A 314 4.82 -22.17 -7.81
CA TYR A 314 4.17 -22.56 -9.08
C TYR A 314 2.82 -21.87 -9.25
N PRO A 315 2.45 -21.35 -10.42
CA PRO A 315 3.09 -21.48 -11.75
C PRO A 315 4.22 -20.45 -12.01
N PHE A 316 4.56 -19.62 -11.04
CA PHE A 316 5.68 -18.69 -11.07
C PHE A 316 6.24 -18.54 -9.66
N ASN A 317 7.52 -18.27 -9.57
CA ASN A 317 8.21 -18.07 -8.30
C ASN A 317 7.98 -16.63 -7.82
N LEU A 318 7.24 -16.48 -6.70
CA LEU A 318 6.93 -15.16 -6.13
C LEU A 318 6.99 -15.23 -4.62
N LYS A 319 7.82 -14.42 -4.04
CA LYS A 319 7.97 -14.22 -2.60
C LYS A 319 7.74 -12.75 -2.27
N GLY A 320 7.33 -12.48 -1.04
CA GLY A 320 7.16 -11.08 -0.64
C GLY A 320 6.37 -10.91 0.64
N ILE A 321 6.30 -9.67 1.09
CA ILE A 321 5.50 -9.29 2.26
C ILE A 321 4.77 -8.01 1.92
N LEU A 322 3.45 -8.03 2.02
CA LEU A 322 2.60 -6.85 1.89
C LEU A 322 2.11 -6.42 3.27
N TYR A 323 2.25 -5.14 3.58
CA TYR A 323 1.81 -4.53 4.83
C TYR A 323 0.65 -3.59 4.61
N PHE A 324 -0.33 -3.65 5.49
CA PHE A 324 -1.38 -2.66 5.60
C PHE A 324 -0.93 -1.59 6.60
N PRO A 325 -0.52 -0.40 6.13
CA PRO A 325 -0.07 0.67 7.00
C PRO A 325 -1.24 1.30 7.74
N LYS A 326 -0.98 1.84 8.92
CA LYS A 326 -1.94 2.72 9.58
C LYS A 326 -1.84 4.12 8.96
N ILE A 327 -2.87 4.51 8.20
CA ILE A 327 -2.92 5.79 7.48
C ILE A 327 -3.61 6.83 8.35
N ASN A 328 -2.99 7.99 8.47
CA ASN A 328 -3.66 9.17 8.99
C ASN A 328 -4.02 10.08 7.82
N THR A 329 -5.28 10.01 7.37
CA THR A 329 -5.78 10.70 6.18
C THR A 329 -5.71 12.23 6.26
N GLU A 330 -5.46 12.80 7.44
CA GLU A 330 -5.35 14.25 7.62
C GLU A 330 -3.96 14.80 7.27
N TYR A 331 -2.89 13.99 7.37
CA TYR A 331 -1.50 14.48 7.29
C TYR A 331 -0.57 13.63 6.42
N ASP A 332 -0.92 12.39 6.10
CA ASP A 332 -0.04 11.49 5.36
C ASP A 332 -0.38 11.52 3.85
N SER A 333 0.65 11.49 3.01
CA SER A 333 0.43 11.18 1.60
C SER A 333 -0.14 9.76 1.49
N ILE A 334 -1.22 9.64 0.74
CA ILE A 334 -1.96 8.37 0.59
C ILE A 334 -1.18 7.36 -0.27
N GLU A 335 0.03 7.67 -0.68
CA GLU A 335 0.84 6.78 -1.51
C GLU A 335 1.66 5.81 -0.66
N GLY A 336 1.36 4.52 -0.80
CA GLY A 336 2.19 3.44 -0.29
C GLY A 336 3.45 3.25 -1.15
N THR A 337 4.29 2.31 -0.75
CA THR A 337 5.49 1.97 -1.50
C THR A 337 5.63 0.45 -1.57
N ILE A 338 5.47 -0.12 -2.76
CA ILE A 338 5.74 -1.54 -3.01
C ILE A 338 7.00 -1.65 -3.85
N LYS A 339 8.05 -2.18 -3.22
CA LYS A 339 9.37 -2.38 -3.82
C LYS A 339 9.40 -3.70 -4.57
N LEU A 340 9.76 -3.66 -5.84
CA LEU A 340 9.89 -4.83 -6.69
C LEU A 340 11.35 -5.27 -6.78
N TYR A 341 11.56 -6.55 -6.55
CA TYR A 341 12.86 -7.23 -6.66
C TYR A 341 12.79 -8.35 -7.70
N ASN A 342 13.93 -8.70 -8.24
CA ASN A 342 14.15 -9.90 -9.04
C ASN A 342 15.43 -10.56 -8.57
N ASN A 343 15.34 -11.76 -8.03
CA ASN A 343 16.48 -12.43 -7.36
C ASN A 343 17.15 -11.53 -6.31
N GLN A 344 16.33 -10.91 -5.44
CA GLN A 344 16.79 -10.01 -4.36
C GLN A 344 17.48 -8.71 -4.84
N VAL A 345 17.49 -8.44 -6.16
CA VAL A 345 17.98 -7.19 -6.75
C VAL A 345 16.83 -6.22 -6.93
N PHE A 346 16.97 -5.00 -6.43
CA PHE A 346 15.94 -3.98 -6.56
C PHE A 346 15.77 -3.55 -8.03
N ILE A 347 14.52 -3.50 -8.47
CA ILE A 347 14.12 -3.12 -9.82
C ILE A 347 13.54 -1.70 -9.82
N ALA A 348 12.43 -1.52 -9.15
CA ALA A 348 11.72 -0.23 -9.08
C ALA A 348 10.65 -0.25 -7.98
N ASP A 349 10.08 0.92 -7.70
CA ASP A 349 8.92 1.09 -6.82
C ASP A 349 7.63 1.18 -7.62
N ASN A 350 6.53 0.66 -7.06
CA ASN A 350 5.14 0.90 -7.49
C ASN A 350 4.87 0.65 -8.99
N ILE A 351 5.38 -0.46 -9.53
CA ILE A 351 5.16 -0.80 -10.94
C ILE A 351 3.70 -1.18 -11.18
N LYS A 352 2.95 -0.33 -11.88
CA LYS A 352 1.50 -0.44 -12.13
C LYS A 352 1.10 -1.71 -12.89
N GLU A 353 2.00 -2.24 -13.67
CA GLU A 353 1.78 -3.47 -14.43
C GLU A 353 1.65 -4.70 -13.53
N VAL A 354 2.39 -4.73 -12.42
CA VAL A 354 2.40 -5.84 -11.44
C VAL A 354 1.41 -5.61 -10.32
N ILE A 355 1.35 -4.37 -9.83
CA ILE A 355 0.58 -4.02 -8.64
C ILE A 355 -0.73 -3.35 -9.08
N PRO A 356 -1.89 -3.93 -8.76
CA PRO A 356 -3.18 -3.28 -8.98
C PRO A 356 -3.23 -1.89 -8.34
N GLU A 357 -3.81 -0.92 -9.05
CA GLU A 357 -3.86 0.49 -8.62
C GLU A 357 -4.37 0.66 -7.18
N PHE A 358 -5.39 -0.09 -6.79
CA PHE A 358 -5.97 -0.01 -5.46
C PHE A 358 -5.07 -0.57 -4.35
N LEU A 359 -4.08 -1.40 -4.68
CA LEU A 359 -3.08 -1.94 -3.75
C LEU A 359 -1.85 -1.04 -3.62
N MET A 360 -1.71 0.01 -4.45
CA MET A 360 -0.59 0.95 -4.35
C MET A 360 -0.58 1.81 -3.08
N LEU A 361 -1.63 1.71 -2.28
CA LEU A 361 -1.70 2.31 -0.94
C LEU A 361 -1.00 1.46 0.13
N LEU A 362 -0.67 0.20 -0.19
CA LEU A 362 0.06 -0.71 0.70
C LEU A 362 1.56 -0.41 0.66
N LYS A 363 2.24 -0.83 1.69
CA LYS A 363 3.71 -0.92 1.70
C LYS A 363 4.12 -2.39 1.59
N GLY A 364 5.19 -2.68 0.86
CA GLY A 364 5.58 -4.07 0.72
C GLY A 364 6.82 -4.29 -0.12
N VAL A 365 7.24 -5.53 -0.15
CA VAL A 365 8.29 -6.04 -1.01
C VAL A 365 7.75 -7.23 -1.78
N ILE A 366 8.08 -7.30 -3.06
CA ILE A 366 7.74 -8.42 -3.94
C ILE A 366 9.00 -8.81 -4.68
N ASP A 367 9.39 -10.07 -4.60
CA ASP A 367 10.50 -10.66 -5.32
C ASP A 367 9.99 -11.75 -6.24
N CYS A 368 10.22 -11.58 -7.54
CA CYS A 368 9.77 -12.53 -8.55
C CYS A 368 10.85 -12.70 -9.64
N PRO A 369 11.61 -13.79 -9.60
CA PRO A 369 12.63 -14.11 -10.60
C PRO A 369 12.11 -14.21 -12.03
N ASP A 370 10.88 -14.68 -12.20
CA ASP A 370 10.26 -14.94 -13.51
C ASP A 370 9.73 -13.68 -14.22
N LEU A 371 9.95 -12.48 -13.66
CA LEU A 371 9.47 -11.25 -14.26
C LEU A 371 10.12 -10.97 -15.61
N PRO A 372 9.35 -10.71 -16.69
CA PRO A 372 9.87 -10.35 -17.98
C PRO A 372 10.39 -8.90 -17.97
N LEU A 373 11.65 -8.73 -17.58
CA LEU A 373 12.31 -7.44 -17.53
C LEU A 373 12.85 -7.03 -18.90
N ASN A 374 12.86 -5.73 -19.17
CA ASN A 374 13.63 -5.17 -20.29
C ASN A 374 15.15 -5.28 -20.01
N VAL A 375 15.96 -4.96 -21.00
CA VAL A 375 17.42 -5.07 -20.93
C VAL A 375 18.00 -4.21 -19.77
N SER A 376 17.44 -3.02 -19.54
CA SER A 376 17.87 -2.12 -18.46
C SER A 376 17.27 -2.48 -17.10
N ARG A 377 16.42 -3.51 -17.02
CA ARG A 377 15.66 -3.90 -15.81
C ARG A 377 14.86 -2.76 -15.19
N SER A 378 14.59 -1.69 -15.92
CA SER A 378 13.85 -0.51 -15.43
C SER A 378 12.36 -0.55 -15.75
N ALA A 379 11.94 -1.45 -16.63
CA ALA A 379 10.54 -1.61 -17.02
C ALA A 379 10.21 -3.07 -17.35
N LEU A 380 8.92 -3.41 -17.22
CA LEU A 380 8.39 -4.71 -17.57
C LEU A 380 7.93 -4.72 -19.04
N GLN A 381 8.10 -5.85 -19.69
CA GLN A 381 7.40 -6.10 -20.94
C GLN A 381 5.93 -6.43 -20.59
N ASN A 382 4.98 -5.75 -21.23
CA ASN A 382 3.57 -5.97 -21.01
C ASN A 382 3.18 -7.37 -21.53
N ASP A 383 3.17 -8.34 -20.63
CA ASP A 383 2.92 -9.75 -20.93
C ASP A 383 1.70 -10.23 -20.11
N GLY A 384 0.97 -11.21 -20.66
CA GLY A 384 -0.10 -11.91 -19.94
C GLY A 384 0.35 -12.58 -18.64
N PHE A 385 1.65 -12.81 -18.45
CA PHE A 385 2.26 -13.31 -17.25
C PHE A 385 2.19 -12.30 -16.09
N VAL A 386 2.53 -11.05 -16.34
CA VAL A 386 2.46 -9.95 -15.36
C VAL A 386 1.04 -9.78 -14.83
N LYS A 387 0.04 -9.90 -15.70
CA LYS A 387 -1.37 -9.89 -15.31
C LYS A 387 -1.74 -11.03 -14.36
N LYS A 388 -1.20 -12.23 -14.54
CA LYS A 388 -1.43 -13.36 -13.63
C LYS A 388 -0.85 -13.11 -12.24
N ILE A 389 0.32 -12.46 -12.15
CA ILE A 389 0.90 -12.06 -10.86
C ILE A 389 -0.02 -11.07 -10.15
N SER A 390 -0.49 -10.05 -10.86
CA SER A 390 -1.43 -9.05 -10.33
C SER A 390 -2.73 -9.70 -9.82
N GLU A 391 -3.33 -10.61 -10.59
CA GLU A 391 -4.52 -11.37 -10.19
C GLU A 391 -4.25 -12.25 -8.95
N TYR A 392 -3.07 -12.86 -8.84
CA TYR A 392 -2.69 -13.66 -7.68
C TYR A 392 -2.56 -12.81 -6.42
N ILE A 393 -1.87 -11.66 -6.51
CA ILE A 393 -1.73 -10.72 -5.38
C ILE A 393 -3.11 -10.26 -4.91
N THR A 394 -3.98 -9.84 -5.83
CA THR A 394 -5.37 -9.46 -5.55
C THR A 394 -6.13 -10.56 -4.82
N LYS A 395 -6.00 -11.80 -5.29
CA LYS A 395 -6.62 -12.96 -4.65
C LYS A 395 -6.11 -13.17 -3.22
N LYS A 396 -4.81 -13.09 -2.99
CA LYS A 396 -4.22 -13.27 -1.65
C LYS A 396 -4.64 -12.19 -0.67
N VAL A 397 -4.76 -10.95 -1.14
CA VAL A 397 -5.30 -9.86 -0.33
C VAL A 397 -6.75 -10.15 0.06
N ALA A 398 -7.61 -10.51 -0.90
CA ALA A 398 -8.99 -10.88 -0.62
C ALA A 398 -9.09 -12.06 0.37
N ASP A 399 -8.31 -13.13 0.14
CA ASP A 399 -8.32 -14.32 1.00
C ASP A 399 -7.90 -13.99 2.45
N LYS A 400 -6.92 -13.08 2.65
CA LYS A 400 -6.51 -12.61 3.99
C LYS A 400 -7.63 -11.86 4.69
N LEU A 401 -8.26 -10.89 4.01
CA LEU A 401 -9.36 -10.10 4.56
C LEU A 401 -10.57 -10.98 4.92
N ILE A 402 -10.94 -11.91 4.05
CA ILE A 402 -12.00 -12.90 4.30
C ILE A 402 -11.65 -13.78 5.50
N GLY A 403 -10.40 -14.25 5.55
CA GLY A 403 -9.89 -15.05 6.66
C GLY A 403 -10.04 -14.31 7.99
N MET A 404 -9.58 -13.06 8.07
CA MET A 404 -9.70 -12.25 9.28
C MET A 404 -11.16 -12.04 9.69
N CYS A 405 -12.05 -11.71 8.76
CA CYS A 405 -13.46 -11.54 9.04
C CYS A 405 -14.11 -12.81 9.64
N LYS A 406 -13.66 -14.01 9.20
CA LYS A 406 -14.20 -15.30 9.68
C LYS A 406 -13.60 -15.79 10.98
N THR A 407 -12.29 -15.57 11.19
CA THR A 407 -11.54 -16.22 12.29
C THR A 407 -11.20 -15.25 13.42
N ASP A 408 -11.16 -13.96 13.15
CA ASP A 408 -10.83 -12.90 14.11
C ASP A 408 -11.60 -11.62 13.78
N LYS A 409 -12.94 -11.70 13.96
CA LYS A 409 -13.85 -10.60 13.62
C LYS A 409 -13.55 -9.34 14.45
N GLU A 410 -13.13 -9.49 15.72
CA GLU A 410 -12.80 -8.36 16.58
C GLU A 410 -11.61 -7.56 16.07
N ALA A 411 -10.52 -8.22 15.64
CA ALA A 411 -9.38 -7.54 15.03
C ALA A 411 -9.76 -6.91 13.68
N TYR A 412 -10.60 -7.60 12.90
CA TYR A 412 -11.08 -7.08 11.61
C TYR A 412 -11.91 -5.80 11.77
N GLU A 413 -12.83 -5.77 12.74
CA GLU A 413 -13.63 -4.60 13.10
C GLU A 413 -12.75 -3.44 13.59
N LYS A 414 -11.73 -3.73 14.41
CA LYS A 414 -10.78 -2.74 14.91
C LYS A 414 -9.99 -2.04 13.78
N TYR A 415 -9.67 -2.77 12.72
CA TYR A 415 -8.91 -2.24 11.58
C TYR A 415 -9.81 -1.66 10.50
N TRP A 416 -11.12 -1.87 10.57
CA TRP A 416 -12.04 -1.58 9.49
C TRP A 416 -12.01 -0.12 9.03
N ASP A 417 -12.00 0.82 9.96
CA ASP A 417 -12.01 2.25 9.62
C ASP A 417 -10.74 2.66 8.84
N ASP A 418 -9.60 2.03 9.15
CA ASP A 418 -8.34 2.27 8.44
C ASP A 418 -8.29 1.59 7.05
N ILE A 419 -8.92 0.41 6.89
CA ILE A 419 -8.82 -0.41 5.65
C ILE A 419 -10.02 -0.25 4.72
N SER A 420 -11.16 0.21 5.20
CA SER A 420 -12.40 0.28 4.41
C SER A 420 -12.28 1.12 3.13
N PRO A 421 -11.59 2.29 3.11
CA PRO A 421 -11.43 3.06 1.88
C PRO A 421 -10.70 2.28 0.77
N PHE A 422 -9.68 1.49 1.14
CA PHE A 422 -8.95 0.62 0.21
C PHE A 422 -9.85 -0.45 -0.38
N ILE A 423 -10.59 -1.13 0.49
CA ILE A 423 -11.46 -2.23 0.07
C ILE A 423 -12.55 -1.71 -0.86
N LYS A 424 -13.19 -0.59 -0.50
CA LYS A 424 -14.21 0.05 -1.31
C LYS A 424 -13.66 0.52 -2.65
N PHE A 425 -12.46 1.14 -2.65
CA PHE A 425 -11.79 1.54 -3.89
C PHE A 425 -11.43 0.32 -4.76
N GLY A 426 -10.95 -0.76 -4.15
CA GLY A 426 -10.71 -2.03 -4.83
C GLY A 426 -11.95 -2.60 -5.49
N CYS A 427 -13.08 -2.56 -4.80
CA CYS A 427 -14.37 -3.00 -5.34
C CYS A 427 -14.83 -2.15 -6.54
N LEU A 428 -14.54 -0.84 -6.52
CA LEU A 428 -14.86 0.05 -7.64
C LEU A 428 -13.99 -0.21 -8.87
N LYS A 429 -12.76 -0.69 -8.69
CA LYS A 429 -11.76 -0.88 -9.76
C LYS A 429 -11.69 -2.31 -10.31
N ASP A 430 -11.96 -3.31 -9.48
CA ASP A 430 -11.83 -4.73 -9.83
C ASP A 430 -13.09 -5.51 -9.44
N GLU A 431 -13.85 -5.93 -10.46
CA GLU A 431 -15.09 -6.69 -10.27
C GLU A 431 -14.85 -8.03 -9.59
N LYS A 432 -13.77 -8.75 -9.96
CA LYS A 432 -13.44 -10.07 -9.38
C LYS A 432 -13.08 -9.95 -7.90
N PHE A 433 -12.40 -8.85 -7.53
CA PHE A 433 -12.13 -8.54 -6.13
C PHE A 433 -13.42 -8.26 -5.38
N CYS A 434 -14.29 -7.41 -5.94
CA CYS A 434 -15.59 -7.09 -5.36
C CYS A 434 -16.45 -8.34 -5.14
N ASP A 435 -16.56 -9.22 -6.15
CA ASP A 435 -17.35 -10.47 -6.05
C ASP A 435 -16.88 -11.38 -4.90
N LYS A 436 -15.58 -11.36 -4.60
CA LYS A 436 -15.03 -12.17 -3.51
C LYS A 436 -15.26 -11.56 -2.13
N ILE A 437 -15.12 -10.22 -2.00
CA ILE A 437 -15.09 -9.54 -0.72
C ILE A 437 -16.44 -8.99 -0.29
N ASN A 438 -17.41 -8.90 -1.20
CA ASN A 438 -18.68 -8.22 -1.01
C ASN A 438 -19.41 -8.63 0.29
N ASP A 439 -19.48 -9.94 0.57
CA ASP A 439 -20.17 -10.48 1.75
C ASP A 439 -19.40 -10.28 3.07
N TYR A 440 -18.18 -9.74 3.00
CA TYR A 440 -17.28 -9.51 4.14
C TYR A 440 -16.98 -8.03 4.37
N ILE A 441 -17.64 -7.15 3.62
CA ILE A 441 -17.57 -5.71 3.84
C ILE A 441 -18.40 -5.36 5.06
N LEU A 442 -17.79 -4.63 6.00
CA LEU A 442 -18.46 -4.19 7.20
C LEU A 442 -19.11 -2.83 6.99
N PHE A 443 -20.26 -2.67 7.61
CA PHE A 443 -20.98 -1.42 7.74
C PHE A 443 -21.14 -1.11 9.23
N LYS A 444 -20.69 0.05 9.66
CA LYS A 444 -20.89 0.55 11.02
C LYS A 444 -22.27 1.13 11.13
N ASP A 445 -23.07 0.67 12.08
CA ASP A 445 -24.42 1.18 12.28
C ASP A 445 -24.46 2.39 13.25
N ILE A 446 -25.62 3.02 13.36
CA ILE A 446 -25.83 4.16 14.27
C ILE A 446 -25.71 3.79 15.76
N ASN A 447 -25.56 2.51 16.11
CA ASN A 447 -25.33 2.00 17.47
C ASN A 447 -23.89 1.54 17.67
N ASP A 448 -22.96 1.95 16.78
CA ASP A 448 -21.53 1.61 16.78
C ASP A 448 -21.23 0.10 16.62
N LYS A 449 -22.14 -0.67 16.03
CA LYS A 449 -21.92 -2.08 15.70
C LYS A 449 -21.50 -2.24 14.25
N TYR A 450 -20.55 -3.13 14.02
CA TYR A 450 -20.15 -3.53 12.67
C TYR A 450 -20.93 -4.76 12.23
N GLN A 451 -21.51 -4.70 11.04
CA GLN A 451 -22.31 -5.77 10.44
C GLN A 451 -21.90 -5.93 8.97
N THR A 452 -21.87 -7.16 8.49
CA THR A 452 -21.71 -7.43 7.06
C THR A 452 -23.01 -7.16 6.32
N LEU A 453 -22.95 -6.99 5.00
CA LEU A 453 -24.16 -6.78 4.20
C LEU A 453 -25.18 -7.93 4.35
N PRO A 454 -24.79 -9.21 4.32
CA PRO A 454 -25.72 -10.31 4.62
C PRO A 454 -26.36 -10.23 6.02
N GLU A 455 -25.61 -9.80 7.05
CA GLU A 455 -26.15 -9.62 8.41
C GLU A 455 -27.17 -8.47 8.46
N LEU A 456 -26.93 -7.37 7.74
CA LEU A 456 -27.86 -6.23 7.64
C LEU A 456 -29.18 -6.58 6.92
N LEU A 457 -29.11 -7.48 5.95
CA LEU A 457 -30.26 -7.90 5.14
C LEU A 457 -31.00 -9.10 5.75
N ALA A 458 -30.43 -9.75 6.77
CA ALA A 458 -31.09 -10.84 7.46
C ALA A 458 -32.36 -10.35 8.15
N PRO A 459 -33.51 -11.07 8.08
CA PRO A 459 -34.70 -10.70 8.84
C PRO A 459 -34.36 -10.69 10.33
N VAL A 460 -34.78 -9.65 11.04
CA VAL A 460 -34.64 -9.57 12.50
C VAL A 460 -35.39 -10.77 13.08
N ALA A 461 -34.66 -11.72 13.69
CA ALA A 461 -35.26 -12.80 14.43
C ALA A 461 -36.03 -12.17 15.59
N GLU A 462 -37.36 -12.27 15.58
CA GLU A 462 -38.17 -11.97 16.77
C GLU A 462 -37.65 -12.85 17.88
N ASP A 463 -37.24 -12.25 19.02
CA ASP A 463 -36.82 -12.94 20.23
C ASP A 463 -37.89 -13.97 20.61
N GLU A 464 -37.64 -15.23 20.38
CA GLU A 464 -38.43 -16.33 20.92
C GLU A 464 -38.33 -16.31 22.43
N LYS A 465 -39.38 -15.79 23.04
CA LYS A 465 -39.73 -16.20 24.41
C LYS A 465 -40.61 -17.44 24.32
N THR A 466 -40.06 -18.47 24.96
CA THR A 466 -40.71 -19.59 25.65
C THR A 466 -41.24 -20.78 24.85
N ASP A 467 -40.63 -21.87 25.25
CA ASP A 467 -41.16 -23.18 25.62
C ASP A 467 -41.43 -24.26 24.56
N ALA A 468 -40.71 -25.30 24.84
CA ALA A 468 -40.77 -26.64 24.27
C ALA A 468 -42.21 -27.20 24.15
N GLU A 469 -42.46 -27.85 23.03
CA GLU A 469 -42.86 -29.28 23.00
C GLU A 469 -43.14 -29.77 21.56
N SER A 470 -42.39 -30.78 21.24
CA SER A 470 -42.71 -31.99 20.47
C SER A 470 -43.52 -31.94 19.16
N ALA A 471 -42.84 -32.45 18.12
CA ALA A 471 -43.23 -33.55 17.24
C ALA A 471 -44.30 -33.32 16.16
N ASP A 472 -43.92 -33.49 15.02
CA ASP A 472 -44.27 -34.55 14.06
C ASP A 472 -44.62 -34.06 12.65
N ALA A 473 -44.14 -34.81 11.69
CA ALA A 473 -44.17 -34.58 10.27
C ALA A 473 -45.60 -34.56 9.67
N SER A 474 -45.77 -33.74 8.60
CA SER A 474 -46.36 -34.24 7.38
C SER A 474 -46.39 -33.20 6.27
N ASP A 475 -45.84 -33.64 5.15
CA ASP A 475 -46.00 -33.18 3.76
C ASP A 475 -47.46 -32.71 3.48
N ASP A 476 -47.61 -31.53 2.90
CA ASP A 476 -48.55 -31.39 1.77
C ASP A 476 -48.37 -30.05 1.02
N ALA A 477 -48.03 -30.17 -0.23
CA ALA A 477 -47.99 -29.11 -1.22
C ALA A 477 -49.40 -28.58 -1.51
N LYS A 478 -49.61 -27.26 -1.38
CA LYS A 478 -50.65 -26.59 -2.18
C LYS A 478 -50.12 -25.34 -2.83
N LYS A 479 -49.91 -25.45 -4.15
CA LYS A 479 -49.84 -24.33 -5.09
C LYS A 479 -51.06 -23.44 -4.91
N ALA A 480 -50.86 -22.17 -4.64
CA ALA A 480 -51.83 -21.15 -5.01
C ALA A 480 -51.17 -20.23 -6.04
N ASP A 481 -51.61 -20.40 -7.24
CA ASP A 481 -51.37 -19.58 -8.42
C ASP A 481 -52.09 -18.24 -8.18
N ASN A 482 -51.36 -17.15 -8.10
CA ASN A 482 -51.86 -15.81 -8.30
C ASN A 482 -50.78 -14.99 -9.02
N THR A 483 -50.91 -15.05 -10.34
CA THR A 483 -50.24 -14.16 -11.28
C THR A 483 -50.81 -12.77 -11.13
N ASP A 484 -50.06 -11.86 -10.48
CA ASP A 484 -50.16 -10.44 -10.67
C ASP A 484 -48.82 -9.95 -11.23
N GLU A 485 -48.75 -9.91 -12.57
CA GLU A 485 -47.57 -9.58 -13.37
C GLU A 485 -47.32 -8.08 -13.41
N ASN A 486 -47.14 -7.38 -12.26
CA ASN A 486 -46.65 -5.98 -12.25
C ASN A 486 -46.25 -5.49 -10.83
N LYS A 487 -45.74 -6.34 -9.95
CA LYS A 487 -45.00 -5.83 -8.79
C LYS A 487 -43.51 -6.11 -9.01
N GLU A 488 -42.73 -5.03 -9.18
CA GLU A 488 -41.28 -5.13 -8.97
C GLU A 488 -41.04 -5.78 -7.62
N PRO A 489 -40.10 -6.73 -7.52
CA PRO A 489 -39.82 -7.37 -6.23
C PRO A 489 -39.44 -6.30 -5.20
N GLU A 490 -40.07 -6.34 -4.01
CA GLU A 490 -39.74 -5.43 -2.92
C GLU A 490 -38.25 -5.57 -2.57
N LYS A 491 -37.47 -4.53 -2.87
CA LYS A 491 -36.04 -4.46 -2.55
C LYS A 491 -35.89 -4.16 -1.06
N ASN A 492 -35.07 -4.91 -0.36
CA ASN A 492 -34.70 -4.59 1.01
C ASN A 492 -34.02 -3.21 1.08
N THR A 493 -34.50 -2.33 1.95
CA THR A 493 -33.93 -0.97 2.06
C THR A 493 -32.93 -0.90 3.20
N VAL A 494 -31.68 -0.54 2.90
CA VAL A 494 -30.64 -0.22 3.85
C VAL A 494 -30.56 1.29 4.01
N TYR A 495 -30.90 1.80 5.18
CA TYR A 495 -30.79 3.24 5.46
C TYR A 495 -29.35 3.62 5.79
N TYR A 496 -28.94 4.83 5.37
CA TYR A 496 -27.59 5.30 5.65
C TYR A 496 -27.51 6.77 6.06
N VAL A 497 -26.45 7.09 6.80
CA VAL A 497 -26.10 8.42 7.34
C VAL A 497 -24.78 8.85 6.75
N THR A 498 -24.67 10.09 6.28
CA THR A 498 -23.42 10.67 5.73
C THR A 498 -22.77 11.68 6.67
N ASP A 499 -23.53 12.25 7.61
CA ASP A 499 -23.04 13.18 8.62
C ASP A 499 -23.85 12.99 9.92
N VAL A 500 -23.19 12.39 10.90
CA VAL A 500 -23.83 12.04 12.19
C VAL A 500 -24.28 13.28 12.95
N VAL A 501 -23.59 14.41 12.83
CA VAL A 501 -23.93 15.65 13.54
C VAL A 501 -25.12 16.34 12.87
N GLN A 502 -25.05 16.54 11.56
CA GLN A 502 -26.14 17.16 10.80
C GLN A 502 -27.43 16.35 10.83
N GLN A 503 -27.31 15.04 10.69
CA GLN A 503 -28.47 14.12 10.62
C GLN A 503 -28.89 13.59 12.01
N GLY A 504 -28.38 14.17 13.08
CA GLY A 504 -28.64 13.72 14.45
C GLY A 504 -30.13 13.63 14.82
N GLN A 505 -30.98 14.52 14.27
CA GLN A 505 -32.44 14.48 14.48
C GLN A 505 -33.05 13.21 13.86
N TYR A 506 -32.65 12.86 12.65
CA TYR A 506 -33.14 11.65 11.97
C TYR A 506 -32.62 10.38 12.64
N ILE A 507 -31.37 10.37 13.08
CA ILE A 507 -30.78 9.26 13.86
C ILE A 507 -31.61 9.01 15.12
N LYS A 508 -31.98 10.08 15.84
CA LYS A 508 -32.80 9.98 17.05
C LYS A 508 -34.17 9.38 16.73
N LEU A 509 -34.84 9.85 15.68
CA LEU A 509 -36.12 9.32 15.24
C LEU A 509 -36.04 7.82 14.89
N PHE A 510 -35.00 7.41 14.18
CA PHE A 510 -34.77 6.00 13.84
C PHE A 510 -34.57 5.13 15.09
N LYS A 511 -33.72 5.59 16.01
CA LYS A 511 -33.51 4.87 17.29
C LYS A 511 -34.79 4.73 18.13
N GLU A 512 -35.60 5.77 18.20
CA GLU A 512 -36.88 5.76 18.93
C GLU A 512 -37.89 4.75 18.33
N GLN A 513 -37.79 4.47 17.04
CA GLN A 513 -38.62 3.50 16.33
C GLN A 513 -38.00 2.12 16.19
N GLY A 514 -36.82 1.87 16.83
CA GLY A 514 -36.11 0.61 16.70
C GLY A 514 -35.59 0.31 15.30
N MET A 515 -35.49 1.34 14.45
CA MET A 515 -34.92 1.23 13.09
C MET A 515 -33.41 1.42 13.12
N ASN A 516 -32.72 0.78 12.18
CA ASN A 516 -31.26 0.88 12.06
C ASN A 516 -30.87 1.61 10.78
N ALA A 517 -29.68 2.22 10.79
CA ALA A 517 -29.04 2.83 9.65
C ALA A 517 -27.53 2.67 9.74
N VAL A 518 -26.84 2.63 8.62
CA VAL A 518 -25.37 2.51 8.54
C VAL A 518 -24.71 3.87 8.31
N ILE A 519 -23.51 4.05 8.85
CA ILE A 519 -22.73 5.28 8.72
C ILE A 519 -21.84 5.15 7.47
N LEU A 520 -21.98 6.07 6.53
CA LEU A 520 -21.26 6.14 5.27
C LEU A 520 -20.75 7.58 5.10
N ASP A 521 -19.72 7.93 5.85
CA ASP A 521 -19.20 9.30 5.96
C ASP A 521 -17.99 9.60 5.07
N HIS A 522 -17.51 8.57 4.35
CA HIS A 522 -16.41 8.70 3.40
C HIS A 522 -16.90 9.11 2.00
N ASN A 523 -16.14 9.96 1.31
CA ASN A 523 -16.46 10.42 -0.06
C ASN A 523 -16.62 9.27 -1.07
N ILE A 524 -15.95 8.14 -0.84
CA ILE A 524 -16.03 6.96 -1.72
C ILE A 524 -17.36 6.20 -1.58
N ASP A 525 -18.05 6.36 -0.45
CA ASP A 525 -19.20 5.54 -0.09
C ASP A 525 -20.36 5.68 -1.06
N THR A 526 -20.64 6.89 -1.52
CA THR A 526 -21.73 7.13 -2.49
C THR A 526 -21.51 6.36 -3.80
N SER A 527 -20.29 6.37 -4.32
CA SER A 527 -19.93 5.62 -5.53
C SER A 527 -19.99 4.12 -5.28
N PHE A 528 -19.53 3.69 -4.11
CA PHE A 528 -19.49 2.28 -3.73
C PHE A 528 -20.91 1.68 -3.58
N ILE A 529 -21.82 2.31 -2.82
CA ILE A 529 -23.19 1.81 -2.68
C ILE A 529 -23.96 1.85 -3.99
N THR A 530 -23.70 2.84 -4.86
CA THR A 530 -24.31 2.91 -6.20
C THR A 530 -23.88 1.70 -7.05
N GLN A 531 -22.60 1.31 -7.00
CA GLN A 531 -22.12 0.11 -7.69
C GLN A 531 -22.75 -1.17 -7.11
N LEU A 532 -22.87 -1.27 -5.78
CA LEU A 532 -23.51 -2.41 -5.12
C LEU A 532 -24.96 -2.60 -5.60
N GLU A 533 -25.74 -1.52 -5.68
CA GLU A 533 -27.13 -1.54 -6.18
C GLU A 533 -27.22 -1.93 -7.67
N GLN A 534 -26.27 -1.48 -8.49
CA GLN A 534 -26.23 -1.84 -9.92
C GLN A 534 -25.93 -3.33 -10.13
N ARG A 535 -25.18 -3.94 -9.20
CA ARG A 535 -24.79 -5.37 -9.28
C ARG A 535 -25.82 -6.30 -8.66
N ASN A 536 -26.74 -5.80 -7.85
CA ASN A 536 -27.69 -6.62 -7.13
C ASN A 536 -29.04 -5.93 -6.97
N ASP A 537 -30.09 -6.55 -7.53
CA ASP A 537 -31.45 -6.02 -7.52
C ASP A 537 -32.24 -6.29 -6.23
N HIS A 538 -31.67 -7.00 -5.25
CA HIS A 538 -32.40 -7.40 -4.04
C HIS A 538 -32.41 -6.35 -2.94
N TYR A 539 -31.57 -5.33 -3.01
CA TYR A 539 -31.53 -4.25 -2.02
C TYR A 539 -31.27 -2.89 -2.65
N LYS A 540 -31.61 -1.84 -1.91
CA LYS A 540 -31.31 -0.45 -2.24
C LYS A 540 -30.82 0.29 -1.00
N PHE A 541 -29.97 1.27 -1.19
CA PHE A 541 -29.54 2.19 -0.16
C PHE A 541 -30.38 3.47 -0.21
N MET A 542 -30.86 3.90 0.95
CA MET A 542 -31.64 5.12 1.06
C MET A 542 -31.08 5.95 2.21
N ARG A 543 -30.77 7.21 1.93
CA ARG A 543 -30.31 8.10 2.97
C ARG A 543 -31.40 8.36 3.99
N ILE A 544 -31.01 8.44 5.26
CA ILE A 544 -31.93 8.55 6.40
C ILE A 544 -32.91 9.75 6.32
N ASP A 545 -32.56 10.78 5.54
CA ASP A 545 -33.33 12.00 5.32
C ASP A 545 -33.92 12.09 3.89
N ALA A 546 -33.87 11.01 3.10
CA ALA A 546 -34.38 11.00 1.74
C ALA A 546 -35.92 10.92 1.67
N ASP A 547 -36.53 10.16 2.56
CA ASP A 547 -37.99 10.08 2.67
C ASP A 547 -38.39 9.74 4.11
N LEU A 548 -39.60 10.14 4.47
CA LEU A 548 -40.18 9.72 5.76
C LEU A 548 -40.81 8.34 5.59
N THR A 549 -40.27 7.39 6.33
CA THR A 549 -40.81 6.03 6.34
C THR A 549 -42.21 5.99 6.94
N GLU A 550 -43.06 5.07 6.48
CA GLU A 550 -44.41 4.85 7.04
C GLU A 550 -44.35 4.58 8.56
N SER A 551 -43.26 4.01 9.06
CA SER A 551 -43.06 3.74 10.48
C SER A 551 -42.95 5.00 11.37
N LEU A 552 -42.58 6.15 10.80
CA LEU A 552 -42.50 7.44 11.49
C LEU A 552 -43.86 8.18 11.49
N LYS A 553 -44.79 7.75 10.67
CA LYS A 553 -46.14 8.34 10.57
C LYS A 553 -47.06 7.75 11.64
N ASP A 554 -48.01 8.55 12.10
CA ASP A 554 -49.08 8.11 12.96
C ASP A 554 -50.25 7.64 12.09
N GLU A 555 -50.79 6.47 12.37
CA GLU A 555 -51.89 5.87 11.59
C GLU A 555 -53.25 6.56 11.81
N SER A 556 -53.32 7.72 12.47
CA SER A 556 -54.51 8.50 12.62
C SER A 556 -54.98 9.01 11.25
N GLY A 557 -55.90 8.32 10.63
CA GLY A 557 -56.43 8.60 9.27
C GLY A 557 -57.21 9.92 9.14
N ALA A 558 -56.68 11.02 9.65
CA ALA A 558 -57.24 12.35 9.48
C ALA A 558 -56.99 12.84 8.02
N ASP A 559 -58.01 13.38 7.40
CA ASP A 559 -57.87 14.03 6.08
C ASP A 559 -57.12 15.36 6.25
N LEU A 560 -55.86 15.39 5.84
CA LEU A 560 -54.99 16.57 5.90
C LEU A 560 -54.93 17.38 4.60
N THR A 561 -55.79 17.09 3.63
CA THR A 561 -55.78 17.71 2.30
C THR A 561 -55.96 19.23 2.37
N GLU A 562 -56.90 19.74 3.17
CA GLU A 562 -57.15 21.17 3.35
C GLU A 562 -55.98 21.86 4.08
N ALA A 563 -55.44 21.20 5.13
CA ALA A 563 -54.27 21.69 5.87
C ALA A 563 -53.02 21.77 4.96
N THR A 564 -52.81 20.76 4.10
CA THR A 564 -51.72 20.72 3.14
C THR A 564 -51.82 21.86 2.14
N SER A 565 -53.00 22.12 1.58
CA SER A 565 -53.23 23.22 0.64
C SER A 565 -52.93 24.58 1.29
N THR A 566 -53.48 24.81 2.49
CA THR A 566 -53.32 26.08 3.22
C THR A 566 -51.87 26.34 3.62
N LEU A 567 -51.21 25.35 4.22
CA LEU A 567 -49.81 25.49 4.66
C LEU A 567 -48.87 25.60 3.45
N SER A 568 -49.15 24.91 2.34
CA SER A 568 -48.38 25.03 1.10
C SER A 568 -48.38 26.47 0.58
N GLU A 569 -49.55 27.14 0.54
CA GLU A 569 -49.64 28.54 0.13
C GLU A 569 -48.87 29.47 1.08
N VAL A 570 -49.02 29.27 2.40
CA VAL A 570 -48.33 30.08 3.42
C VAL A 570 -46.82 29.96 3.28
N PHE A 571 -46.30 28.76 3.21
CA PHE A 571 -44.84 28.52 3.13
C PHE A 571 -44.26 28.96 1.79
N LYS A 572 -44.91 28.67 0.65
CA LYS A 572 -44.46 29.14 -0.67
C LYS A 572 -44.37 30.66 -0.73
N LYS A 573 -45.39 31.36 -0.18
CA LYS A 573 -45.40 32.81 -0.12
C LYS A 573 -44.32 33.37 0.80
N ALA A 574 -44.16 32.81 2.01
CA ALA A 574 -43.17 33.26 2.99
C ALA A 574 -41.75 33.09 2.46
N LEU A 575 -41.47 31.97 1.81
CA LEU A 575 -40.12 31.60 1.29
C LEU A 575 -39.86 32.15 -0.11
N ASN A 576 -40.87 32.76 -0.76
CA ASN A 576 -40.79 33.19 -2.15
C ASN A 576 -40.29 32.07 -3.10
N ASN A 577 -40.76 30.83 -2.87
CA ASN A 577 -40.37 29.64 -3.60
C ASN A 577 -41.57 28.80 -4.05
N ASP A 578 -42.00 29.02 -5.29
CA ASP A 578 -43.16 28.33 -5.88
C ASP A 578 -42.86 26.85 -6.21
N LYS A 579 -41.58 26.47 -6.30
CA LYS A 579 -41.17 25.08 -6.60
C LYS A 579 -41.13 24.17 -5.36
N LEU A 580 -41.22 24.73 -4.17
CA LEU A 580 -41.19 23.95 -2.93
C LEU A 580 -42.43 23.04 -2.84
N THR A 581 -42.20 21.73 -2.68
CA THR A 581 -43.28 20.80 -2.36
C THR A 581 -43.49 20.80 -0.87
N VAL A 582 -44.70 21.08 -0.40
CA VAL A 582 -45.09 21.04 1.03
C VAL A 582 -46.08 19.91 1.24
N LYS A 583 -45.80 19.05 2.19
CA LYS A 583 -46.69 17.98 2.66
C LYS A 583 -47.00 18.19 4.16
N VAL A 584 -48.16 17.76 4.57
CA VAL A 584 -48.57 17.75 5.99
C VAL A 584 -48.85 16.30 6.37
N GLU A 585 -48.17 15.84 7.39
CA GLU A 585 -48.27 14.45 7.87
C GLU A 585 -48.41 14.44 9.40
N ASN A 586 -49.06 13.44 9.94
CA ASN A 586 -49.06 13.21 11.38
C ASN A 586 -47.82 12.38 11.72
N LEU A 587 -46.84 12.98 12.42
CA LEU A 587 -45.68 12.26 12.89
C LEU A 587 -45.89 11.82 14.38
N LYS A 588 -45.41 10.63 14.72
CA LYS A 588 -45.50 10.07 16.07
C LYS A 588 -44.86 10.97 17.14
N ASN A 589 -43.73 11.61 16.80
CA ASN A 589 -43.06 12.54 17.71
C ASN A 589 -43.57 13.98 17.47
N ALA A 590 -44.36 14.49 18.38
CA ALA A 590 -44.95 15.84 18.30
C ALA A 590 -43.93 16.97 18.49
N ASP A 591 -42.74 16.72 19.03
CA ASP A 591 -41.69 17.74 19.22
C ASP A 591 -41.04 18.14 17.91
N VAL A 592 -41.13 17.29 16.89
CA VAL A 592 -40.61 17.58 15.55
C VAL A 592 -41.63 18.38 14.75
N ALA A 593 -41.34 19.66 14.46
CA ALA A 593 -42.26 20.54 13.76
C ALA A 593 -42.20 20.39 12.23
N SER A 594 -40.99 20.24 11.69
CA SER A 594 -40.77 20.18 10.24
C SER A 594 -39.58 19.28 9.90
N VAL A 595 -39.67 18.62 8.77
CA VAL A 595 -38.62 17.78 8.21
C VAL A 595 -38.46 18.12 6.73
N LEU A 596 -37.24 18.34 6.26
CA LEU A 596 -36.92 18.54 4.85
C LEU A 596 -36.38 17.27 4.27
N THR A 597 -36.98 16.75 3.22
CA THR A 597 -36.50 15.58 2.50
C THR A 597 -36.11 15.96 1.06
N LEU A 598 -35.13 15.23 0.56
CA LEU A 598 -34.64 15.37 -0.82
C LEU A 598 -34.70 14.01 -1.48
N SER A 599 -35.01 13.97 -2.78
CA SER A 599 -34.96 12.70 -3.49
C SER A 599 -33.55 12.09 -3.45
N GLU A 600 -33.46 10.78 -3.30
CA GLU A 600 -32.18 10.06 -3.23
C GLU A 600 -31.29 10.37 -4.45
N GLN A 601 -31.86 10.38 -5.65
CA GLN A 601 -31.13 10.72 -6.88
C GLN A 601 -30.60 12.15 -6.88
N GLY A 602 -31.42 13.11 -6.45
CA GLY A 602 -31.04 14.52 -6.37
C GLY A 602 -29.89 14.73 -5.38
N ARG A 603 -29.91 13.99 -4.27
CA ARG A 603 -28.88 14.03 -3.24
C ARG A 603 -27.55 13.43 -3.71
N ARG A 604 -27.58 12.26 -4.31
CA ARG A 604 -26.38 11.64 -4.89
C ARG A 604 -25.74 12.50 -5.98
N MET A 605 -26.57 13.16 -6.78
CA MET A 605 -26.12 14.13 -7.76
C MET A 605 -25.40 15.32 -7.09
N GLN A 606 -25.96 15.88 -6.01
CA GLN A 606 -25.33 16.96 -5.25
C GLN A 606 -23.99 16.54 -4.64
N ASP A 607 -23.91 15.36 -4.03
CA ASP A 607 -22.68 14.85 -3.42
C ASP A 607 -21.59 14.60 -4.47
N MET A 608 -21.97 14.06 -5.62
CA MET A 608 -21.07 13.88 -6.76
C MET A 608 -20.55 15.23 -7.28
N MET A 609 -21.39 16.26 -7.37
CA MET A 609 -21.00 17.60 -7.81
C MET A 609 -20.07 18.30 -6.81
N LYS A 610 -20.30 18.15 -5.49
CA LYS A 610 -19.37 18.64 -4.47
C LYS A 610 -17.97 18.04 -4.64
N MET A 611 -17.91 16.76 -4.96
CA MET A 611 -16.65 16.03 -5.19
C MET A 611 -15.91 16.55 -6.45
N TYR A 612 -16.64 16.82 -7.56
CA TYR A 612 -16.07 17.43 -8.76
C TYR A 612 -15.60 18.88 -8.53
N ALA A 613 -16.34 19.66 -7.75
CA ALA A 613 -15.96 21.02 -7.39
C ALA A 613 -14.68 21.07 -6.52
N ALA A 614 -14.54 20.14 -5.58
CA ALA A 614 -13.33 19.97 -4.77
C ALA A 614 -12.12 19.51 -5.60
N GLY A 615 -12.35 18.77 -6.71
CA GLY A 615 -11.31 18.34 -7.66
C GLY A 615 -10.85 19.40 -8.66
N GLY A 616 -11.25 20.66 -8.53
CA GLY A 616 -10.77 21.79 -9.36
C GLY A 616 -11.49 21.96 -10.71
N MET A 617 -12.54 21.20 -11.02
CA MET A 617 -13.42 21.39 -12.19
C MET A 617 -14.59 22.33 -11.87
N GLY A 618 -14.34 23.41 -11.16
CA GLY A 618 -15.32 24.43 -10.79
C GLY A 618 -15.80 25.25 -11.98
N GLY A 619 -17.03 25.03 -12.40
CA GLY A 619 -17.67 25.82 -13.48
C GLY A 619 -19.20 25.72 -13.54
N MET A 620 -19.82 24.85 -12.74
CA MET A 620 -21.29 24.71 -12.71
C MET A 620 -21.84 25.20 -11.37
N ASP A 621 -22.83 26.07 -11.44
CA ASP A 621 -23.55 26.54 -10.26
C ASP A 621 -24.36 25.38 -9.65
N PRO A 622 -24.09 24.99 -8.39
CA PRO A 622 -24.84 23.91 -7.72
C PRO A 622 -26.37 24.17 -7.68
N SER A 623 -26.81 25.43 -7.78
CA SER A 623 -28.21 25.79 -7.78
C SER A 623 -28.95 25.39 -9.06
N MET A 624 -28.26 25.09 -10.16
CA MET A 624 -28.86 24.59 -11.40
C MET A 624 -29.43 23.17 -11.27
N PHE A 625 -29.04 22.43 -10.24
CA PHE A 625 -29.46 21.06 -9.93
C PHE A 625 -30.20 21.03 -8.59
N ALA A 626 -31.05 22.03 -8.32
CA ALA A 626 -31.90 22.01 -7.13
C ALA A 626 -32.72 20.71 -7.14
N ALA A 627 -32.36 19.75 -6.30
CA ALA A 627 -33.13 18.54 -6.08
C ALA A 627 -34.56 18.95 -5.65
N ASP A 628 -35.55 18.17 -6.07
CA ASP A 628 -36.91 18.37 -5.64
C ASP A 628 -36.96 18.25 -4.10
N GLN A 629 -37.14 19.41 -3.44
CA GLN A 629 -37.22 19.50 -2.00
C GLN A 629 -38.68 19.33 -1.56
N THR A 630 -38.88 18.43 -0.61
CA THR A 630 -40.17 18.27 0.04
C THR A 630 -40.06 18.67 1.52
N LEU A 631 -40.79 19.71 1.91
CA LEU A 631 -40.95 20.12 3.31
C LEU A 631 -42.16 19.41 3.89
N THR A 632 -41.95 18.50 4.81
CA THR A 632 -43.02 17.84 5.55
C THR A 632 -43.22 18.54 6.90
N LEU A 633 -44.44 19.00 7.13
CA LEU A 633 -44.88 19.66 8.35
C LEU A 633 -45.65 18.65 9.21
N ASN A 634 -45.37 18.63 10.51
CA ASN A 634 -46.04 17.74 11.44
C ASN A 634 -47.35 18.34 11.97
N ALA A 635 -48.47 17.80 11.57
CA ALA A 635 -49.78 18.25 12.04
C ALA A 635 -49.99 18.06 13.57
N ASN A 636 -49.22 17.19 14.23
CA ASN A 636 -49.30 17.01 15.66
C ASN A 636 -48.53 18.08 16.46
N ASN A 637 -47.62 18.85 15.78
CA ASN A 637 -46.84 19.90 16.44
C ASN A 637 -47.65 21.17 16.70
N GLU A 638 -47.48 21.75 17.88
CA GLU A 638 -48.28 22.93 18.30
C GLU A 638 -47.97 24.19 17.50
N LEU A 639 -46.73 24.40 17.07
CA LEU A 639 -46.36 25.55 16.24
C LEU A 639 -46.94 25.44 14.84
N VAL A 640 -47.01 24.25 14.24
CA VAL A 640 -47.65 23.99 12.96
C VAL A 640 -49.13 24.22 13.02
N LYS A 641 -49.78 23.75 14.10
CA LYS A 641 -51.22 24.05 14.39
C LYS A 641 -51.47 25.56 14.51
N TYR A 642 -50.59 26.27 15.24
CA TYR A 642 -50.71 27.71 15.40
C TYR A 642 -50.62 28.43 14.03
N ILE A 643 -49.69 28.06 13.15
CA ILE A 643 -49.56 28.64 11.81
C ILE A 643 -50.81 28.38 10.96
N LEU A 644 -51.40 27.18 11.07
CA LEU A 644 -52.58 26.81 10.33
C LEU A 644 -53.82 27.64 10.80
N ASP A 645 -53.99 27.77 12.13
CA ASP A 645 -55.10 28.48 12.73
C ASP A 645 -55.02 30.00 12.57
N ASN A 646 -53.81 30.55 12.45
CA ASN A 646 -53.55 32.00 12.41
C ASN A 646 -52.82 32.43 11.08
N LYS A 647 -53.21 31.86 9.95
CA LYS A 647 -52.54 32.04 8.65
C LYS A 647 -52.38 33.51 8.23
N ASP A 648 -53.26 34.42 8.68
CA ASP A 648 -53.27 35.84 8.37
C ASP A 648 -52.49 36.71 9.37
N SER A 649 -51.86 36.11 10.40
CA SER A 649 -51.05 36.82 11.40
C SER A 649 -49.76 37.34 10.77
N GLU A 650 -49.38 38.58 11.17
CA GLU A 650 -48.12 39.21 10.74
C GLU A 650 -46.84 38.43 11.12
N HIS A 651 -46.91 37.52 12.11
CA HIS A 651 -45.80 36.72 12.59
C HIS A 651 -45.63 35.39 11.81
N VAL A 652 -46.67 34.94 11.10
CA VAL A 652 -46.65 33.63 10.42
C VAL A 652 -45.55 33.53 9.37
N PRO A 653 -45.28 34.54 8.51
CA PRO A 653 -44.16 34.45 7.59
C PRO A 653 -42.81 34.19 8.27
N MET A 654 -42.56 34.87 9.40
CA MET A 654 -41.34 34.72 10.20
C MET A 654 -41.25 33.31 10.79
N PHE A 655 -42.31 32.71 11.29
CA PHE A 655 -42.33 31.34 11.80
C PHE A 655 -42.14 30.30 10.70
N ALA A 656 -42.76 30.52 9.54
CA ALA A 656 -42.61 29.64 8.38
C ALA A 656 -41.15 29.61 7.87
N GLU A 657 -40.54 30.79 7.74
CA GLU A 657 -39.11 30.89 7.38
C GLU A 657 -38.21 30.23 8.43
N GLN A 658 -38.53 30.39 9.73
CA GLN A 658 -37.74 29.78 10.82
C GLN A 658 -37.81 28.27 10.80
N LEU A 659 -39.03 27.70 10.61
CA LEU A 659 -39.21 26.24 10.53
C LEU A 659 -38.52 25.66 9.29
N TYR A 660 -38.56 26.39 8.16
CA TYR A 660 -37.83 25.94 6.98
C TYR A 660 -36.32 25.93 7.20
N ASP A 661 -35.75 27.01 7.77
CA ASP A 661 -34.31 27.08 8.01
C ASP A 661 -33.86 26.06 9.07
N LEU A 662 -34.66 25.76 10.09
CA LEU A 662 -34.39 24.68 11.06
C LEU A 662 -34.40 23.32 10.39
N ALA A 663 -35.36 23.06 9.49
CA ALA A 663 -35.37 21.81 8.71
C ALA A 663 -34.17 21.74 7.72
N MET A 664 -33.77 22.88 7.14
CA MET A 664 -32.56 22.94 6.30
C MET A 664 -31.31 22.61 7.07
N LEU A 665 -31.12 23.16 8.28
CA LEU A 665 -29.95 22.91 9.13
C LEU A 665 -29.72 21.43 9.44
N SER A 666 -30.81 20.64 9.49
CA SER A 666 -30.74 19.20 9.68
C SER A 666 -30.26 18.44 8.41
N ASN A 667 -30.19 19.13 7.26
CA ASN A 667 -29.81 18.53 5.99
C ASN A 667 -28.47 19.04 5.45
N GLN A 668 -28.24 20.35 5.60
CA GLN A 668 -27.01 21.01 5.09
C GLN A 668 -26.75 22.31 5.83
N PRO A 669 -25.49 22.79 5.90
CA PRO A 669 -25.18 24.10 6.43
C PRO A 669 -25.90 25.20 5.64
N LEU A 670 -26.41 26.20 6.35
CA LEU A 670 -26.93 27.41 5.72
C LEU A 670 -25.78 28.22 5.10
N SER A 671 -26.03 28.84 3.96
CA SER A 671 -25.08 29.82 3.40
C SER A 671 -24.88 31.00 4.36
N VAL A 672 -23.79 31.77 4.19
CA VAL A 672 -23.46 32.92 5.06
C VAL A 672 -24.63 33.90 5.14
N ASP A 673 -25.30 34.18 4.02
CA ASP A 673 -26.44 35.09 3.95
C ASP A 673 -27.67 34.52 4.65
N GLN A 674 -27.95 33.23 4.45
CA GLN A 674 -29.06 32.53 5.12
C GLN A 674 -28.81 32.44 6.64
N MET A 675 -27.59 32.12 7.07
CA MET A 675 -27.24 32.08 8.48
C MET A 675 -27.43 33.47 9.14
N THR A 676 -27.02 34.53 8.47
CA THR A 676 -27.20 35.91 8.96
C THR A 676 -28.67 36.26 9.17
N LYS A 677 -29.52 35.90 8.19
CA LYS A 677 -30.98 36.09 8.27
C LYS A 677 -31.61 35.24 9.39
N PHE A 678 -31.18 33.96 9.50
CA PHE A 678 -31.63 33.04 10.53
C PHE A 678 -31.34 33.55 11.94
N VAL A 679 -30.10 34.01 12.20
CA VAL A 679 -29.71 34.55 13.52
C VAL A 679 -30.49 35.81 13.86
N LYS A 680 -30.65 36.73 12.88
CA LYS A 680 -31.43 37.93 13.08
C LYS A 680 -32.90 37.60 13.42
N ARG A 681 -33.53 36.72 12.66
CA ARG A 681 -34.93 36.31 12.84
C ARG A 681 -35.10 35.56 14.21
N SER A 682 -34.12 34.72 14.61
CA SER A 682 -34.14 34.07 15.92
C SER A 682 -34.15 35.10 17.04
N ASN A 683 -33.34 36.15 16.95
CA ASN A 683 -33.34 37.26 17.92
C ASN A 683 -34.69 38.02 17.95
N ASP A 684 -35.28 38.28 16.76
CA ASP A 684 -36.58 38.96 16.65
C ASP A 684 -37.70 38.13 17.31
N ILE A 685 -37.70 36.79 17.12
CA ILE A 685 -38.62 35.85 17.78
C ILE A 685 -38.45 35.89 19.31
N MET A 686 -37.20 35.85 19.82
CA MET A 686 -36.96 35.96 21.27
C MET A 686 -37.43 37.29 21.85
N LEU A 687 -37.32 38.39 21.09
CA LEU A 687 -37.81 39.70 21.53
C LEU A 687 -39.34 39.76 21.60
N LEU A 688 -40.09 38.95 20.83
CA LEU A 688 -41.54 38.85 20.93
C LEU A 688 -41.96 38.22 22.30
N LEU A 689 -41.14 37.32 22.86
CA LEU A 689 -41.41 36.69 24.16
C LEU A 689 -41.15 37.64 25.35
N THR A 690 -40.50 38.78 25.13
CA THR A 690 -40.18 39.77 26.18
C THR A 690 -41.19 40.93 26.21
N LYS A 691 -42.08 40.98 25.24
CA LYS A 691 -43.17 41.96 25.16
C LYS A 691 -44.51 41.32 25.61
#